data_bd338092cf935d5f9eb936503a568384
#
_entry.id   bd338092cf935d5f9eb936503a568384
#
_cell.length_a   1.000
_cell.length_b   1.000
_cell.length_c   1.000
_cell.angle_alpha   90.00
_cell.angle_beta   90.00
_cell.angle_gamma   90.00
#
_symmetry.space_group_name_H-M   'P 1'
#
loop_
_entity.id
_entity.type
_entity.pdbx_description
1 polymer ?
#
loop_
_entity_poly.entity_id
_entity_poly.type
_entity_poly.pdbx_seq_one_letter_code
_entity_poly.pdbx_strand_id
1 'polypeptide(L)'
;MLLGVRHHGPGSARAVRAALEAARPRVVLIEGPPEADALIPLAADEDMRPPVALLAHAVDEPGRSAFWPLAEFSPEWVAIRWALSHGVPARFIDLPATHTLAWAKEETAAAEPKGTGSPPKGSGAPPEEAAAVGASASDEEAALPGGSADVAASAEDSAEGAAASGGQETEGAAAEPSGEAPAEEPTGDPNREPTGEADGEPAGESARVDPLGALAEAAGYDDAERWWEDVVEHRGTGGDVFAPFVVLEEAMGALREVYGDGGPDRDPGREAYMRLQVRAAQKEFGDDAVAVVCGAWHVPALREKRTVAADRALLRGLPKVKADMTWVPWTHRRLARASGYGAGIDSPGWYGHLFGAPDRPVERWLTKVARLLREEDRIVSSAHVIEAVRLAETLAAMRGRPLPGLTETTDAVRAVMCDGSDVPLSLVHDRLVVGDVLGEVPAAAPAVPLQRDLARLQRRLRLKPEALERELELDLRKENDAERSRLLHRLRLLGIEWGEPAASRGSTGTFRETWRLRWEPELAVRVAEAGVWGTTVLSAATAKAEADALSAQSLADITALAERCLLAELPDALPVVMRVLADRAALDADVGHLAQALPALVRSLRYGDVRATDTRALAEVAAGLAERIFVGLPPACAALDAEAAQEMRRHVDAVHGAVGLLGDAVAVEHAAPADRADHIDRTNQPDEAESAAPDGDTRSGIRARWHSVLRVLSGRDTVPGVIRGRAVRLLLDDGELAQDEAARLMGLVLSPGTAPADAAAWIEGFVGGGSGGGMLLVHDERLLGLVDAWLTGVPGDAFTDVLPLLRRTFSAYEPGVRRTLGELVRRGPGRRESAAPGGAGIPGFAAELDGDRADAVLPVVRLLLGLDGDQGNAEDNGRAGADDIAHDLVNDFVGVTG
;
A
#
# COMPACT_ATOMS: atom_id res chain seq x y z
N MET A 1 -8.92 -10.28 46.69
CA MET A 1 -9.04 -11.35 45.67
C MET A 1 -8.19 -10.93 44.47
N LEU A 2 -7.28 -11.80 43.99
CA LEU A 2 -6.48 -11.57 42.77
C LEU A 2 -6.99 -12.50 41.67
N LEU A 3 -7.30 -11.94 40.53
CA LEU A 3 -7.77 -12.63 39.33
C LEU A 3 -6.71 -12.50 38.24
N GLY A 4 -5.81 -13.48 38.20
CA GLY A 4 -4.75 -13.54 37.17
C GLY A 4 -5.33 -14.00 35.83
N VAL A 5 -5.11 -13.24 34.76
CA VAL A 5 -5.72 -13.51 33.46
C VAL A 5 -4.67 -13.63 32.34
N ARG A 6 -5.06 -14.27 31.25
CA ARG A 6 -4.46 -14.05 29.97
C ARG A 6 -5.22 -12.90 29.29
N HIS A 7 -4.50 -11.88 28.86
CA HIS A 7 -5.08 -10.80 28.09
C HIS A 7 -5.77 -11.34 26.83
N HIS A 8 -6.94 -10.81 26.51
CA HIS A 8 -7.73 -11.22 25.34
C HIS A 8 -8.15 -12.72 25.30
N GLY A 9 -8.20 -13.41 26.50
CA GLY A 9 -8.68 -14.79 26.59
C GLY A 9 -10.19 -14.84 26.89
N PRO A 10 -11.04 -15.38 25.98
CA PRO A 10 -12.49 -15.51 26.21
C PRO A 10 -12.84 -16.32 27.48
N GLY A 11 -12.12 -17.40 27.75
CA GLY A 11 -12.27 -18.20 28.96
C GLY A 11 -11.90 -17.42 30.22
N SER A 12 -10.79 -16.69 30.21
CA SER A 12 -10.41 -15.75 31.27
C SER A 12 -11.51 -14.69 31.51
N ALA A 13 -12.07 -14.14 30.44
CA ALA A 13 -13.12 -13.13 30.51
C ALA A 13 -14.42 -13.68 31.13
N ARG A 14 -14.84 -14.92 30.75
CA ARG A 14 -15.97 -15.60 31.35
C ARG A 14 -15.71 -15.91 32.82
N ALA A 15 -14.50 -16.38 33.16
CA ALA A 15 -14.11 -16.67 34.54
C ALA A 15 -14.11 -15.40 35.41
N VAL A 16 -13.57 -14.27 34.93
CA VAL A 16 -13.61 -12.98 35.63
C VAL A 16 -15.04 -12.55 35.89
N ARG A 17 -15.94 -12.63 34.90
CA ARG A 17 -17.37 -12.31 35.10
C ARG A 17 -17.97 -13.17 36.20
N ALA A 18 -17.78 -14.49 36.16
CA ALA A 18 -18.32 -15.42 37.17
C ALA A 18 -17.74 -15.13 38.57
N ALA A 19 -16.45 -14.85 38.67
CA ALA A 19 -15.79 -14.52 39.94
C ALA A 19 -16.29 -13.20 40.54
N LEU A 20 -16.51 -12.19 39.73
CA LEU A 20 -17.03 -10.88 40.16
C LEU A 20 -18.51 -11.02 40.62
N GLU A 21 -19.32 -11.80 39.91
CA GLU A 21 -20.70 -12.08 40.29
C GLU A 21 -20.78 -12.85 41.64
N ALA A 22 -19.87 -13.81 41.86
CA ALA A 22 -19.82 -14.59 43.08
C ALA A 22 -19.30 -13.78 44.28
N ALA A 23 -18.22 -13.02 44.11
CA ALA A 23 -17.53 -12.29 45.17
C ALA A 23 -18.18 -10.94 45.50
N ARG A 24 -18.82 -10.27 44.53
CA ARG A 24 -19.44 -8.94 44.68
C ARG A 24 -18.54 -7.92 45.38
N PRO A 25 -17.35 -7.61 44.84
CA PRO A 25 -16.41 -6.67 45.43
C PRO A 25 -17.01 -5.28 45.51
N ARG A 26 -16.46 -4.42 46.38
CA ARG A 26 -16.85 -3.01 46.53
C ARG A 26 -16.01 -2.10 45.61
N VAL A 27 -14.88 -2.61 45.11
CA VAL A 27 -14.01 -1.93 44.13
C VAL A 27 -13.35 -2.97 43.23
N VAL A 28 -13.22 -2.67 41.96
CA VAL A 28 -12.47 -3.46 40.97
C VAL A 28 -11.23 -2.67 40.55
N LEU A 29 -10.08 -3.28 40.75
CA LEU A 29 -8.79 -2.75 40.30
C LEU A 29 -8.38 -3.50 39.04
N ILE A 30 -7.93 -2.79 38.04
CA ILE A 30 -7.70 -3.36 36.69
C ILE A 30 -6.30 -2.93 36.23
N GLU A 31 -5.55 -3.84 35.63
CA GLU A 31 -4.28 -3.50 35.01
C GLU A 31 -4.52 -2.50 33.87
N GLY A 32 -3.80 -1.37 33.92
CA GLY A 32 -3.91 -0.28 32.97
C GLY A 32 -3.47 1.04 33.60
N PRO A 33 -3.29 2.08 32.79
CA PRO A 33 -2.75 3.37 33.23
C PRO A 33 -3.77 4.17 34.04
N PRO A 34 -3.43 4.61 35.26
CA PRO A 34 -4.36 5.33 36.15
C PRO A 34 -4.82 6.67 35.62
N GLU A 35 -4.10 7.27 34.68
CA GLU A 35 -4.53 8.51 34.00
C GLU A 35 -5.83 8.30 33.22
N ALA A 36 -6.18 7.05 32.88
CA ALA A 36 -7.40 6.70 32.15
C ALA A 36 -8.63 6.50 33.07
N ASP A 37 -8.53 6.61 34.39
CA ASP A 37 -9.67 6.40 35.31
C ASP A 37 -10.87 7.28 34.93
N ALA A 38 -10.62 8.53 34.55
CA ALA A 38 -11.67 9.48 34.11
C ALA A 38 -12.38 9.04 32.81
N LEU A 39 -11.79 8.14 32.03
CA LEU A 39 -12.33 7.65 30.77
C LEU A 39 -13.15 6.35 30.93
N ILE A 40 -13.08 5.68 32.10
CA ILE A 40 -13.81 4.43 32.37
C ILE A 40 -15.33 4.60 32.14
N PRO A 41 -16.00 5.68 32.62
CA PRO A 41 -17.44 5.84 32.41
C PRO A 41 -17.91 5.82 30.98
N LEU A 42 -17.05 6.22 30.01
CA LEU A 42 -17.37 6.20 28.57
C LEU A 42 -17.56 4.77 28.03
N ALA A 43 -17.00 3.77 28.70
CA ALA A 43 -17.21 2.38 28.32
C ALA A 43 -18.67 1.92 28.51
N ALA A 44 -19.52 2.67 29.23
CA ALA A 44 -20.96 2.39 29.36
C ALA A 44 -21.78 2.96 28.19
N ASP A 45 -21.24 3.84 27.39
CA ASP A 45 -21.91 4.48 26.26
C ASP A 45 -22.35 3.45 25.21
N GLU A 46 -23.53 3.63 24.60
CA GLU A 46 -24.06 2.71 23.57
C GLU A 46 -23.26 2.76 22.26
N ASP A 47 -22.58 3.87 21.98
CA ASP A 47 -21.71 4.06 20.83
C ASP A 47 -20.30 3.48 21.05
N MET A 48 -19.97 3.01 22.25
CA MET A 48 -18.69 2.37 22.56
C MET A 48 -18.74 0.89 22.17
N ARG A 49 -18.08 0.52 21.09
CA ARG A 49 -18.06 -0.85 20.55
C ARG A 49 -16.63 -1.36 20.38
N PRO A 50 -16.20 -2.34 21.18
CA PRO A 50 -14.90 -2.98 20.99
C PRO A 50 -14.74 -3.66 19.61
N PRO A 51 -13.48 -3.81 19.11
CA PRO A 51 -12.23 -3.53 19.82
C PRO A 51 -11.90 -2.04 19.90
N VAL A 52 -11.49 -1.57 21.05
CA VAL A 52 -11.06 -0.19 21.30
C VAL A 52 -9.75 -0.20 22.06
N ALA A 53 -9.02 0.92 22.07
CA ALA A 53 -7.82 1.04 22.88
C ALA A 53 -7.81 2.35 23.66
N LEU A 54 -7.20 2.32 24.85
CA LEU A 54 -6.71 3.54 25.48
C LEU A 54 -5.44 3.95 24.77
N LEU A 55 -5.39 5.19 24.30
CA LEU A 55 -4.22 5.83 23.72
C LEU A 55 -3.65 6.83 24.71
N ALA A 56 -2.38 6.67 25.09
CA ALA A 56 -1.58 7.70 25.73
C ALA A 56 -0.58 8.25 24.72
N HIS A 57 -0.43 9.57 24.66
CA HIS A 57 0.62 10.21 23.86
C HIS A 57 1.29 11.33 24.65
N ALA A 58 2.59 11.51 24.39
CA ALA A 58 3.34 12.59 25.02
C ALA A 58 2.87 13.94 24.45
N VAL A 59 2.57 14.93 25.31
CA VAL A 59 2.04 16.22 24.87
C VAL A 59 3.02 16.98 24.00
N ASP A 60 4.30 16.91 24.34
CA ASP A 60 5.37 17.64 23.64
C ASP A 60 5.92 16.86 22.42
N GLU A 61 5.65 15.55 22.33
CA GLU A 61 6.08 14.65 21.26
C GLU A 61 4.93 13.66 20.95
N PRO A 62 3.86 14.06 20.25
CA PRO A 62 2.67 13.22 20.04
C PRO A 62 2.92 11.89 19.34
N GLY A 63 3.96 11.80 18.51
CA GLY A 63 4.39 10.53 17.89
C GLY A 63 4.84 9.47 18.88
N ARG A 64 5.20 9.86 20.09
CA ARG A 64 5.50 8.94 21.18
C ARG A 64 4.23 8.57 21.90
N SER A 65 3.71 7.39 21.59
CA SER A 65 2.41 6.91 22.06
C SER A 65 2.49 5.47 22.59
N ALA A 66 1.50 5.12 23.42
CA ALA A 66 1.32 3.75 23.91
C ALA A 66 -0.18 3.40 23.87
N PHE A 67 -0.47 2.13 23.63
CA PHE A 67 -1.83 1.64 23.48
C PHE A 67 -2.11 0.50 24.47
N TRP A 68 -3.31 0.48 25.03
CA TRP A 68 -3.88 -0.62 25.81
C TRP A 68 -5.16 -1.08 25.11
N PRO A 69 -5.06 -2.05 24.18
CA PRO A 69 -6.21 -2.53 23.42
C PRO A 69 -7.12 -3.40 24.25
N LEU A 70 -8.43 -3.30 24.01
CA LEU A 70 -9.49 -4.05 24.68
C LEU A 70 -10.50 -4.55 23.65
N ALA A 71 -10.69 -5.86 23.60
CA ALA A 71 -11.75 -6.50 22.83
C ALA A 71 -12.98 -6.77 23.72
N GLU A 72 -14.11 -7.14 23.13
CA GLU A 72 -15.31 -7.55 23.85
C GLU A 72 -15.04 -8.72 24.81
N PHE A 73 -14.11 -9.59 24.41
CA PHE A 73 -13.67 -10.77 25.14
C PHE A 73 -12.39 -10.55 25.98
N SER A 74 -11.95 -9.31 26.19
CA SER A 74 -10.85 -9.00 27.09
C SER A 74 -11.35 -9.05 28.54
N PRO A 75 -10.67 -9.76 29.45
CA PRO A 75 -11.06 -9.84 30.86
C PRO A 75 -11.17 -8.46 31.52
N GLU A 76 -10.28 -7.55 31.19
CA GLU A 76 -10.27 -6.15 31.65
C GLU A 76 -11.53 -5.41 31.20
N TRP A 77 -11.90 -5.56 29.91
CA TRP A 77 -13.14 -4.98 29.38
C TRP A 77 -14.37 -5.51 30.09
N VAL A 78 -14.43 -6.82 30.29
CA VAL A 78 -15.51 -7.49 31.02
C VAL A 78 -15.58 -6.97 32.44
N ALA A 79 -14.44 -6.77 33.14
CA ALA A 79 -14.36 -6.21 34.47
C ALA A 79 -14.89 -4.77 34.55
N ILE A 80 -14.48 -3.92 33.57
CA ILE A 80 -14.98 -2.54 33.44
C ILE A 80 -16.51 -2.53 33.27
N ARG A 81 -17.03 -3.31 32.32
CA ARG A 81 -18.47 -3.38 32.04
C ARG A 81 -19.27 -3.92 33.22
N TRP A 82 -18.73 -4.92 33.94
CA TRP A 82 -19.35 -5.46 35.12
C TRP A 82 -19.42 -4.39 36.21
N ALA A 83 -18.31 -3.70 36.49
CA ALA A 83 -18.24 -2.67 37.50
C ALA A 83 -19.24 -1.53 37.23
N LEU A 84 -19.28 -1.03 36.00
CA LEU A 84 -20.20 0.04 35.59
C LEU A 84 -21.67 -0.37 35.73
N SER A 85 -22.03 -1.61 35.34
CA SER A 85 -23.41 -2.12 35.41
C SER A 85 -23.89 -2.34 36.85
N HIS A 86 -22.98 -2.55 37.80
CA HIS A 86 -23.29 -2.75 39.20
C HIS A 86 -23.06 -1.51 40.08
N GLY A 87 -22.66 -0.40 39.51
CA GLY A 87 -22.33 0.85 40.22
C GLY A 87 -21.12 0.71 41.16
N VAL A 88 -20.21 -0.24 40.86
CA VAL A 88 -18.99 -0.50 41.61
C VAL A 88 -17.87 0.38 41.04
N PRO A 89 -17.08 1.10 41.86
CA PRO A 89 -15.91 1.84 41.39
C PRO A 89 -14.90 0.92 40.70
N ALA A 90 -14.42 1.31 39.51
CA ALA A 90 -13.30 0.70 38.83
C ALA A 90 -12.12 1.68 38.74
N ARG A 91 -10.90 1.19 38.93
CA ARG A 91 -9.66 1.99 38.85
C ARG A 91 -8.56 1.22 38.15
N PHE A 92 -7.78 1.90 37.33
CA PHE A 92 -6.57 1.34 36.78
C PHE A 92 -5.41 1.43 37.77
N ILE A 93 -4.58 0.40 37.84
CA ILE A 93 -3.54 0.28 38.87
C ILE A 93 -2.14 -0.02 38.35
N ASP A 94 -1.91 -0.07 37.03
CA ASP A 94 -0.57 -0.26 36.50
C ASP A 94 0.26 1.04 36.58
N LEU A 95 1.55 0.97 36.28
CA LEU A 95 2.43 2.12 36.29
C LEU A 95 1.88 3.21 35.37
N PRO A 96 1.87 4.48 35.82
CA PRO A 96 1.37 5.58 35.02
C PRO A 96 1.98 5.67 33.64
N ALA A 97 1.18 5.94 32.60
CA ALA A 97 1.59 6.10 31.22
C ALA A 97 2.68 7.16 31.03
N THR A 98 2.72 8.18 31.90
CA THR A 98 3.76 9.20 31.97
C THR A 98 5.17 8.60 32.16
N HIS A 99 5.30 7.49 32.86
CA HIS A 99 6.57 6.75 33.01
C HIS A 99 6.84 5.82 31.82
N THR A 100 5.82 5.11 31.36
CA THR A 100 5.92 4.19 30.21
C THR A 100 6.42 4.92 28.97
N LEU A 101 5.84 6.08 28.66
CA LEU A 101 6.25 6.93 27.54
C LEU A 101 7.65 7.53 27.72
N ALA A 102 8.10 7.77 28.95
CA ALA A 102 9.45 8.27 29.21
C ALA A 102 10.51 7.22 28.95
N TRP A 103 10.28 5.95 29.30
CA TRP A 103 11.19 4.84 29.05
C TRP A 103 11.38 4.54 27.56
N ALA A 104 10.36 4.64 26.75
CA ALA A 104 10.47 4.46 25.29
C ALA A 104 11.48 5.43 24.66
N LYS A 105 11.68 6.63 25.22
CA LYS A 105 12.71 7.57 24.77
C LYS A 105 14.14 7.09 25.06
N GLU A 106 14.37 6.50 26.22
CA GLU A 106 15.68 6.02 26.63
C GLU A 106 16.12 4.81 25.79
N GLU A 107 15.20 3.92 25.44
CA GLU A 107 15.46 2.77 24.56
C GLU A 107 15.81 3.21 23.14
N THR A 108 15.06 4.15 22.56
CA THR A 108 15.35 4.69 21.22
C THR A 108 16.71 5.40 21.18
N ALA A 109 17.06 6.16 22.24
CA ALA A 109 18.34 6.84 22.35
C ALA A 109 19.52 5.89 22.58
N ALA A 110 19.27 4.71 23.18
CA ALA A 110 20.29 3.66 23.39
C ALA A 110 20.51 2.80 22.14
N ALA A 111 19.53 2.70 21.25
CA ALA A 111 19.60 1.95 20.00
C ALA A 111 20.32 2.72 18.86
N GLU A 112 20.53 4.03 18.99
CA GLU A 112 21.33 4.79 18.02
C GLU A 112 22.84 4.39 18.16
N PRO A 113 23.52 3.94 17.09
CA PRO A 113 24.92 3.54 17.15
C PRO A 113 25.78 4.75 17.52
N LYS A 114 26.48 4.67 18.67
CA LYS A 114 27.46 5.65 19.06
C LYS A 114 28.56 5.70 17.99
N GLY A 115 28.50 6.71 17.13
CA GLY A 115 29.49 6.99 16.11
C GLY A 115 30.87 7.15 16.73
N THR A 116 31.79 6.22 16.43
CA THR A 116 33.20 6.31 16.74
C THR A 116 33.87 7.30 15.79
N GLY A 117 34.51 8.32 16.35
CA GLY A 117 35.52 9.10 15.64
C GLY A 117 35.34 10.62 15.73
N SER A 118 36.02 11.22 16.69
CA SER A 118 36.24 12.67 16.70
C SER A 118 37.26 13.09 15.65
N PRO A 119 37.00 14.09 14.83
CA PRO A 119 38.04 14.81 14.10
C PRO A 119 38.60 15.98 14.92
N PRO A 120 39.84 16.47 14.62
CA PRO A 120 40.56 17.42 15.48
C PRO A 120 40.00 18.85 15.38
N LYS A 121 40.12 19.56 16.48
CA LYS A 121 39.71 20.95 16.68
C LYS A 121 40.33 21.94 15.68
N GLY A 122 39.45 22.67 15.00
CA GLY A 122 39.78 23.92 14.29
C GLY A 122 38.73 24.98 14.59
N SER A 123 39.23 26.16 14.94
CA SER A 123 38.61 27.34 15.52
C SER A 123 37.46 28.01 14.78
N GLY A 124 36.43 28.38 15.55
CA GLY A 124 35.84 29.75 15.49
C GLY A 124 34.58 29.95 14.68
N ALA A 125 33.41 30.07 15.35
CA ALA A 125 32.39 31.10 15.34
C ALA A 125 30.99 30.49 15.63
N PRO A 126 29.97 31.31 16.01
CA PRO A 126 29.00 30.93 17.04
C PRO A 126 27.74 30.24 16.48
N PRO A 127 26.91 29.67 17.39
CA PRO A 127 25.89 28.70 16.98
C PRO A 127 24.55 29.35 16.59
N GLU A 128 23.98 28.88 15.51
CA GLU A 128 22.54 29.04 15.18
C GLU A 128 21.79 27.76 15.42
N GLU A 129 20.56 27.92 15.84
CA GLU A 129 19.65 26.92 16.39
C GLU A 129 19.36 25.78 15.42
N ALA A 130 19.42 24.55 15.96
CA ALA A 130 19.03 23.34 15.24
C ALA A 130 17.56 23.04 15.44
N ALA A 131 16.83 23.06 14.33
CA ALA A 131 15.48 22.53 14.24
C ALA A 131 15.50 20.99 14.14
N ALA A 132 14.52 20.38 14.80
CA ALA A 132 14.37 18.96 14.98
C ALA A 132 14.07 18.21 13.66
N VAL A 133 14.78 17.14 13.43
CA VAL A 133 14.53 16.17 12.33
C VAL A 133 13.67 15.04 12.87
N GLY A 134 12.51 14.86 12.25
CA GLY A 134 11.63 13.73 12.51
C GLY A 134 12.23 12.41 12.00
N ALA A 135 12.16 11.38 12.82
CA ALA A 135 12.57 10.03 12.46
C ALA A 135 11.47 9.35 11.63
N SER A 136 11.78 9.01 10.40
CA SER A 136 10.99 8.10 9.58
C SER A 136 11.29 6.66 9.98
N ALA A 137 10.25 5.88 10.23
CA ALA A 137 10.34 4.44 10.39
C ALA A 137 10.77 3.81 9.05
N SER A 138 11.86 3.06 9.08
CA SER A 138 12.33 2.28 7.94
C SER A 138 11.62 0.93 7.90
N ASP A 139 10.99 0.64 6.77
CA ASP A 139 10.54 -0.69 6.38
C ASP A 139 11.75 -1.62 6.22
N GLU A 140 11.77 -2.67 7.01
CA GLU A 140 12.70 -3.77 6.86
C GLU A 140 12.03 -4.85 5.99
N GLU A 141 12.32 -4.78 4.70
CA GLU A 141 11.98 -5.80 3.72
C GLU A 141 13.00 -6.96 3.86
N ALA A 142 12.56 -8.08 4.39
CA ALA A 142 13.37 -9.29 4.50
C ALA A 142 13.57 -9.93 3.12
N ALA A 143 14.76 -9.75 2.55
CA ALA A 143 15.22 -10.42 1.35
C ALA A 143 15.62 -11.87 1.68
N LEU A 144 14.94 -12.83 1.08
CA LEU A 144 15.37 -14.22 1.02
C LEU A 144 16.44 -14.41 -0.07
N PRO A 145 17.49 -15.20 0.15
CA PRO A 145 18.53 -15.41 -0.84
C PRO A 145 18.07 -16.36 -1.95
N GLY A 146 18.20 -15.89 -3.19
CA GLY A 146 17.98 -16.68 -4.38
C GLY A 146 19.07 -17.74 -4.58
N GLY A 147 18.67 -19.00 -4.64
CA GLY A 147 19.47 -20.09 -5.17
C GLY A 147 19.12 -20.30 -6.62
N SER A 148 20.08 -20.05 -7.49
CA SER A 148 20.01 -20.41 -8.91
C SER A 148 20.22 -21.91 -9.08
N ALA A 149 19.34 -22.55 -9.83
CA ALA A 149 19.66 -23.79 -10.53
C ALA A 149 18.95 -23.81 -11.90
N ASP A 150 19.78 -23.69 -12.92
CA ASP A 150 19.47 -24.07 -14.28
C ASP A 150 18.97 -25.50 -14.34
N VAL A 151 17.90 -25.78 -15.09
CA VAL A 151 17.83 -26.93 -15.98
C VAL A 151 16.94 -26.62 -17.17
N ALA A 152 17.52 -26.93 -18.32
CA ALA A 152 17.10 -26.71 -19.67
C ALA A 152 15.82 -27.47 -20.09
N ALA A 153 15.26 -26.89 -21.13
CA ALA A 153 14.17 -27.36 -21.96
C ALA A 153 14.37 -28.76 -22.54
N SER A 154 13.28 -29.44 -22.78
CA SER A 154 13.03 -30.05 -24.12
C SER A 154 11.56 -30.42 -24.26
N ALA A 155 11.10 -30.12 -25.47
CA ALA A 155 9.75 -30.28 -25.96
C ALA A 155 9.53 -31.65 -26.57
N GLU A 156 8.23 -31.85 -26.94
CA GLU A 156 7.70 -32.74 -27.95
C GLU A 156 7.52 -34.22 -27.54
N ASP A 157 6.54 -34.96 -27.92
CA ASP A 157 5.40 -34.84 -28.84
C ASP A 157 4.54 -36.12 -28.72
N SER A 158 3.26 -36.01 -29.04
CA SER A 158 2.38 -36.98 -29.72
C SER A 158 1.87 -38.26 -29.05
N ALA A 159 0.58 -38.21 -28.85
CA ALA A 159 -0.51 -39.00 -29.47
C ALA A 159 -0.69 -40.50 -29.18
N GLU A 160 -1.99 -40.74 -28.87
CA GLU A 160 -2.84 -41.87 -29.29
C GLU A 160 -2.54 -43.31 -28.85
N GLY A 161 -3.59 -43.87 -28.30
CA GLY A 161 -3.82 -45.30 -28.58
C GLY A 161 -4.40 -46.16 -27.44
N ALA A 162 -5.67 -46.10 -27.28
CA ALA A 162 -6.65 -47.22 -27.16
C ALA A 162 -6.29 -48.53 -26.43
N ALA A 163 -7.19 -48.85 -25.52
CA ALA A 163 -7.92 -50.12 -25.40
C ALA A 163 -7.32 -51.33 -24.60
N ALA A 164 -8.10 -51.64 -23.59
CA ALA A 164 -8.71 -52.95 -23.28
C ALA A 164 -7.95 -53.98 -22.42
N SER A 165 -8.68 -54.29 -21.37
CA SER A 165 -9.05 -55.63 -20.86
C SER A 165 -8.09 -56.40 -19.96
N GLY A 166 -8.70 -56.76 -18.85
CA GLY A 166 -8.70 -58.13 -18.34
C GLY A 166 -7.74 -58.46 -17.22
N GLY A 167 -8.26 -58.56 -15.99
CA GLY A 167 -8.62 -59.86 -15.47
C GLY A 167 -7.79 -60.39 -14.33
N GLN A 168 -8.48 -60.57 -13.19
CA GLN A 168 -8.34 -61.70 -12.25
C GLN A 168 -7.16 -61.78 -11.26
N GLU A 169 -7.52 -61.52 -10.00
CA GLU A 169 -7.56 -62.53 -8.85
C GLU A 169 -6.32 -63.37 -8.63
N THR A 170 -5.76 -63.31 -7.41
CA THR A 170 -5.73 -64.39 -6.40
C THR A 170 -4.92 -63.93 -5.19
N GLU A 171 -5.59 -63.91 -4.06
CA GLU A 171 -5.35 -64.63 -2.80
C GLU A 171 -3.92 -65.04 -2.40
N GLY A 172 -3.60 -64.70 -1.12
CA GLY A 172 -2.77 -65.60 -0.35
C GLY A 172 -1.86 -65.05 0.72
N ALA A 173 -2.38 -65.05 1.93
CA ALA A 173 -1.83 -65.53 3.20
C ALA A 173 -0.54 -64.97 3.81
N ALA A 174 -0.74 -64.39 4.98
CA ALA A 174 -0.06 -64.59 6.26
C ALA A 174 1.39 -65.08 6.34
N ALA A 175 2.22 -64.37 7.09
CA ALA A 175 3.01 -64.92 8.22
C ALA A 175 3.91 -63.82 8.84
N GLU A 176 3.73 -63.51 10.09
CA GLU A 176 4.81 -63.12 11.02
C GLU A 176 5.65 -64.37 11.35
N PRO A 177 6.82 -64.32 12.02
CA PRO A 177 7.25 -63.41 13.07
C PRO A 177 8.79 -63.12 13.20
N SER A 178 9.10 -62.20 14.16
CA SER A 178 10.23 -62.19 15.11
C SER A 178 11.68 -62.16 14.62
N GLY A 179 12.42 -61.20 15.20
CA GLY A 179 13.88 -61.19 15.23
C GLY A 179 14.39 -60.00 16.07
N GLU A 180 14.76 -60.34 17.31
CA GLU A 180 15.42 -59.50 18.35
C GLU A 180 16.72 -58.86 17.92
N ALA A 181 16.98 -57.74 18.57
CA ALA A 181 18.14 -56.89 18.84
C ALA A 181 19.58 -57.47 18.62
N PRO A 182 20.67 -56.68 18.69
CA PRO A 182 21.11 -56.05 19.90
C PRO A 182 21.67 -54.62 19.78
N ALA A 183 21.66 -53.97 20.97
CA ALA A 183 22.28 -52.71 21.30
C ALA A 183 23.81 -52.73 21.18
N GLU A 184 24.37 -51.69 20.57
CA GLU A 184 25.79 -51.39 20.74
C GLU A 184 25.95 -50.11 21.60
N GLU A 185 26.65 -50.26 22.72
CA GLU A 185 27.13 -49.18 23.58
C GLU A 185 28.32 -48.46 22.91
N PRO A 186 28.46 -47.14 23.03
CA PRO A 186 29.70 -46.46 22.64
C PRO A 186 30.68 -46.40 23.83
N THR A 187 31.83 -47.02 23.66
CA THR A 187 33.00 -46.86 24.50
C THR A 187 33.64 -45.49 24.33
N GLY A 188 33.63 -44.69 25.41
CA GLY A 188 34.33 -43.41 25.47
C GLY A 188 35.81 -43.59 25.79
N ASP A 189 36.66 -42.86 25.09
CA ASP A 189 38.11 -42.69 25.38
C ASP A 189 38.30 -41.47 26.29
N PRO A 190 38.88 -41.61 27.49
CA PRO A 190 39.02 -40.53 28.47
C PRO A 190 40.36 -39.80 28.38
N ASN A 191 40.81 -39.30 27.23
CA ASN A 191 42.01 -38.44 27.17
C ASN A 191 41.95 -37.50 25.94
N ARG A 192 41.25 -36.38 26.10
CA ARG A 192 41.44 -35.21 25.22
C ARG A 192 41.28 -33.94 26.05
N GLU A 193 42.45 -33.30 26.28
CA GLU A 193 42.51 -31.96 26.85
C GLU A 193 41.84 -30.93 25.95
N PRO A 194 41.12 -29.92 26.49
CA PRO A 194 40.52 -28.86 25.69
C PRO A 194 41.53 -27.72 25.47
N THR A 195 42.00 -27.59 24.25
CA THR A 195 42.53 -26.33 23.75
C THR A 195 41.47 -25.63 22.93
N GLY A 196 40.93 -24.55 23.43
CA GLY A 196 39.96 -23.72 22.73
C GLY A 196 39.87 -22.37 23.40
N GLU A 197 40.44 -21.37 22.78
CA GLU A 197 40.31 -19.97 23.13
C GLU A 197 38.81 -19.60 23.16
N ALA A 198 38.39 -19.05 24.27
CA ALA A 198 37.07 -18.50 24.43
C ALA A 198 37.03 -17.11 23.84
N ASP A 199 36.50 -16.99 22.64
CA ASP A 199 35.99 -15.72 22.17
C ASP A 199 34.73 -15.39 22.98
N GLY A 200 34.83 -14.31 23.76
CA GLY A 200 33.73 -13.83 24.60
C GLY A 200 32.56 -13.33 23.72
N GLU A 201 31.50 -14.12 23.71
CA GLU A 201 30.19 -13.58 23.31
C GLU A 201 29.79 -12.47 24.29
N PRO A 202 29.22 -11.33 23.80
CA PRO A 202 28.72 -10.30 24.70
C PRO A 202 27.54 -10.88 25.48
N ALA A 203 27.55 -10.62 26.81
CA ALA A 203 26.56 -11.06 27.77
C ALA A 203 25.14 -10.88 27.20
N GLY A 204 24.47 -12.01 26.94
CA GLY A 204 23.22 -12.08 26.25
C GLY A 204 22.10 -11.28 26.93
N GLU A 205 21.27 -10.67 26.14
CA GLU A 205 19.90 -10.33 26.49
C GLU A 205 19.28 -11.56 27.16
N SER A 206 18.85 -11.40 28.41
CA SER A 206 18.12 -12.40 29.17
C SER A 206 16.92 -12.82 28.32
N ALA A 207 16.93 -14.05 27.81
CA ALA A 207 15.84 -14.59 26.97
C ALA A 207 14.52 -14.44 27.73
N ARG A 208 13.58 -13.68 27.19
CA ARG A 208 12.25 -13.50 27.78
C ARG A 208 11.54 -14.84 27.79
N VAL A 209 11.06 -15.26 28.95
CA VAL A 209 10.29 -16.51 29.10
C VAL A 209 8.91 -16.30 28.45
N ASP A 210 8.53 -17.21 27.55
CA ASP A 210 7.11 -17.37 27.15
C ASP A 210 6.40 -18.29 28.14
N PRO A 211 5.57 -17.75 29.08
CA PRO A 211 4.93 -18.57 30.10
C PRO A 211 3.95 -19.59 29.50
N LEU A 212 3.25 -19.26 28.41
CA LEU A 212 2.30 -20.17 27.79
C LEU A 212 3.02 -21.30 27.05
N GLY A 213 4.09 -20.98 26.33
CA GLY A 213 4.94 -21.98 25.67
C GLY A 213 5.54 -22.96 26.69
N ALA A 214 6.09 -22.46 27.80
CA ALA A 214 6.66 -23.29 28.84
C ALA A 214 5.62 -24.23 29.52
N LEU A 215 4.38 -23.74 29.73
CA LEU A 215 3.30 -24.59 30.31
C LEU A 215 2.79 -25.61 29.30
N ALA A 216 2.69 -25.25 28.02
CA ALA A 216 2.30 -26.16 26.96
C ALA A 216 3.33 -27.29 26.79
N GLU A 217 4.62 -26.96 26.74
CA GLU A 217 5.71 -27.94 26.69
C GLU A 217 5.69 -28.88 27.89
N ALA A 218 5.56 -28.35 29.11
CA ALA A 218 5.44 -29.15 30.33
C ALA A 218 4.21 -30.08 30.34
N ALA A 219 3.14 -29.70 29.63
CA ALA A 219 1.92 -30.51 29.45
C ALA A 219 1.99 -31.45 28.24
N GLY A 220 3.09 -31.46 27.48
CA GLY A 220 3.30 -32.31 26.30
C GLY A 220 2.62 -31.79 25.02
N TYR A 221 2.28 -30.52 24.96
CA TYR A 221 1.76 -29.86 23.74
C TYR A 221 2.89 -29.20 22.97
N ASP A 222 2.80 -29.25 21.66
CA ASP A 222 3.70 -28.59 20.70
C ASP A 222 3.20 -27.18 20.28
N ASP A 223 2.02 -26.77 20.75
CA ASP A 223 1.36 -25.50 20.43
C ASP A 223 0.72 -24.90 21.69
N ALA A 224 1.17 -23.71 22.08
CA ALA A 224 0.70 -22.99 23.26
C ALA A 224 -0.77 -22.55 23.16
N GLU A 225 -1.23 -22.14 21.95
CA GLU A 225 -2.62 -21.74 21.73
C GLU A 225 -3.55 -22.94 21.83
N ARG A 226 -3.18 -24.08 21.26
CA ARG A 226 -3.94 -25.32 21.35
C ARG A 226 -4.04 -25.82 22.80
N TRP A 227 -2.94 -25.76 23.56
CA TRP A 227 -2.98 -26.08 24.99
C TRP A 227 -3.94 -25.17 25.75
N TRP A 228 -3.88 -23.85 25.47
CA TRP A 228 -4.76 -22.88 26.11
C TRP A 228 -6.24 -23.13 25.76
N GLU A 229 -6.56 -23.40 24.50
CA GLU A 229 -7.91 -23.74 24.06
C GLU A 229 -8.46 -24.94 24.85
N ASP A 230 -7.69 -26.01 24.97
CA ASP A 230 -8.15 -27.26 25.62
C ASP A 230 -8.32 -27.09 27.12
N VAL A 231 -7.40 -26.42 27.80
CA VAL A 231 -7.35 -26.34 29.27
C VAL A 231 -8.23 -25.20 29.82
N VAL A 232 -8.34 -24.08 29.09
CA VAL A 232 -9.00 -22.87 29.57
C VAL A 232 -10.26 -22.53 28.80
N GLU A 233 -10.17 -22.43 27.44
CA GLU A 233 -11.29 -21.95 26.64
C GLU A 233 -12.46 -22.98 26.59
N HIS A 234 -12.18 -24.27 26.50
CA HIS A 234 -13.16 -25.35 26.46
C HIS A 234 -13.59 -25.82 27.85
N ARG A 235 -13.08 -25.24 28.93
CA ARG A 235 -13.50 -25.61 30.27
C ARG A 235 -14.98 -25.28 30.49
N GLY A 236 -15.76 -26.27 30.84
CA GLY A 236 -17.17 -26.08 31.17
C GLY A 236 -17.39 -25.20 32.41
N THR A 237 -18.60 -24.66 32.54
CA THR A 237 -19.03 -23.78 33.66
C THR A 237 -19.27 -24.48 34.99
N GLY A 238 -18.93 -25.76 35.10
CA GLY A 238 -19.14 -26.55 36.33
C GLY A 238 -17.90 -26.54 37.24
N GLY A 239 -18.08 -26.18 38.50
CA GLY A 239 -17.01 -26.20 39.50
C GLY A 239 -16.84 -24.90 40.27
N ASP A 240 -15.79 -24.83 41.11
CA ASP A 240 -15.42 -23.61 41.82
C ASP A 240 -14.97 -22.50 40.84
N VAL A 241 -15.66 -21.36 40.84
CA VAL A 241 -15.42 -20.22 39.98
C VAL A 241 -14.03 -19.58 40.20
N PHE A 242 -13.39 -19.83 41.32
CA PHE A 242 -12.05 -19.30 41.65
C PHE A 242 -10.91 -20.25 41.30
N ALA A 243 -11.22 -21.55 41.09
CA ALA A 243 -10.22 -22.58 40.81
C ALA A 243 -9.30 -22.24 39.65
N PRO A 244 -9.76 -21.67 38.52
CA PRO A 244 -8.88 -21.29 37.40
C PRO A 244 -7.78 -20.31 37.81
N PHE A 245 -8.13 -19.33 38.66
CA PHE A 245 -7.18 -18.31 39.10
C PHE A 245 -6.14 -18.86 40.06
N VAL A 246 -6.52 -19.79 40.94
CA VAL A 246 -5.59 -20.48 41.84
C VAL A 246 -4.58 -21.31 41.04
N VAL A 247 -5.04 -22.10 40.09
CA VAL A 247 -4.17 -22.94 39.25
C VAL A 247 -3.18 -22.07 38.43
N LEU A 248 -3.68 -20.98 37.83
CA LEU A 248 -2.80 -20.07 37.10
C LEU A 248 -1.79 -19.36 38.00
N GLU A 249 -2.18 -18.95 39.21
CA GLU A 249 -1.28 -18.36 40.20
C GLU A 249 -0.17 -19.35 40.59
N GLU A 250 -0.51 -20.62 40.87
CA GLU A 250 0.45 -21.66 41.20
C GLU A 250 1.42 -21.94 40.04
N ALA A 251 0.90 -22.03 38.80
CA ALA A 251 1.69 -22.22 37.61
C ALA A 251 2.67 -21.04 37.35
N MET A 252 2.19 -19.79 37.46
CA MET A 252 3.05 -18.63 37.32
C MET A 252 4.11 -18.54 38.45
N GLY A 253 3.72 -18.94 39.69
CA GLY A 253 4.66 -19.05 40.81
C GLY A 253 5.78 -20.03 40.53
N ALA A 254 5.47 -21.22 40.03
CA ALA A 254 6.46 -22.25 39.66
C ALA A 254 7.40 -21.76 38.53
N LEU A 255 6.85 -21.09 37.50
CA LEU A 255 7.67 -20.52 36.42
C LEU A 255 8.63 -19.43 36.94
N ARG A 256 8.16 -18.54 37.82
CA ARG A 256 8.99 -17.51 38.45
C ARG A 256 10.08 -18.08 39.37
N GLU A 257 9.84 -19.22 40.03
CA GLU A 257 10.86 -19.92 40.78
C GLU A 257 11.97 -20.48 39.89
N VAL A 258 11.66 -20.97 38.70
CA VAL A 258 12.61 -21.56 37.77
C VAL A 258 13.39 -20.47 36.98
N TYR A 259 12.68 -19.47 36.48
CA TYR A 259 13.22 -18.48 35.53
C TYR A 259 13.50 -17.11 36.19
N GLY A 260 13.30 -17.00 37.51
CA GLY A 260 13.43 -15.73 38.21
C GLY A 260 12.35 -14.74 37.84
N ASP A 261 12.63 -13.44 37.94
CA ASP A 261 11.68 -12.41 37.54
C ASP A 261 11.45 -12.39 36.02
N GLY A 262 12.21 -13.13 35.20
CA GLY A 262 12.12 -13.48 33.73
C GLY A 262 11.26 -12.60 32.81
N GLY A 263 10.67 -11.58 33.36
CA GLY A 263 9.85 -10.58 32.69
C GLY A 263 10.69 -9.37 32.21
N PRO A 264 10.04 -8.39 31.60
CA PRO A 264 10.66 -7.14 31.23
C PRO A 264 11.30 -6.43 32.44
N ASP A 265 12.44 -5.79 32.29
CA ASP A 265 13.16 -5.02 33.33
C ASP A 265 12.27 -3.97 34.04
N ARG A 266 11.13 -3.65 33.44
CA ARG A 266 10.13 -2.70 33.94
C ARG A 266 9.12 -3.31 34.92
N ASP A 267 8.97 -4.63 34.96
CA ASP A 267 7.98 -5.32 35.80
C ASP A 267 8.14 -5.07 37.30
N PRO A 268 9.34 -5.04 37.86
CA PRO A 268 9.49 -4.71 39.29
C PRO A 268 8.91 -3.34 39.69
N GLY A 269 9.02 -2.34 38.81
CA GLY A 269 8.43 -1.02 38.98
C GLY A 269 6.90 -1.03 38.87
N ARG A 270 6.36 -1.72 37.84
CA ARG A 270 4.91 -1.90 37.64
C ARG A 270 4.28 -2.62 38.84
N GLU A 271 4.85 -3.72 39.26
CA GLU A 271 4.38 -4.52 40.40
C GLU A 271 4.43 -3.74 41.73
N ALA A 272 5.51 -2.94 41.94
CA ALA A 272 5.60 -2.07 43.12
C ALA A 272 4.49 -1.01 43.14
N TYR A 273 4.18 -0.41 41.98
CA TYR A 273 3.08 0.53 41.87
C TYR A 273 1.73 -0.13 42.12
N MET A 274 1.46 -1.28 41.46
CA MET A 274 0.24 -2.07 41.66
C MET A 274 0.05 -2.47 43.13
N ARG A 275 1.08 -2.95 43.83
CA ARG A 275 1.00 -3.28 45.26
C ARG A 275 0.62 -2.08 46.13
N LEU A 276 1.13 -0.89 45.82
CA LEU A 276 0.76 0.33 46.54
C LEU A 276 -0.70 0.70 46.33
N GLN A 277 -1.23 0.57 45.11
CA GLN A 277 -2.62 0.83 44.78
C GLN A 277 -3.57 -0.19 45.44
N VAL A 278 -3.21 -1.48 45.41
CA VAL A 278 -3.99 -2.53 46.09
C VAL A 278 -4.10 -2.25 47.60
N ARG A 279 -2.98 -1.91 48.27
CA ARG A 279 -3.00 -1.54 49.70
C ARG A 279 -3.80 -0.28 49.98
N ALA A 280 -3.79 0.70 49.09
CA ALA A 280 -4.59 1.90 49.23
C ALA A 280 -6.10 1.56 49.16
N ALA A 281 -6.49 0.74 48.19
CA ALA A 281 -7.88 0.26 48.04
C ALA A 281 -8.32 -0.62 49.21
N GLN A 282 -7.46 -1.54 49.69
CA GLN A 282 -7.75 -2.35 50.88
C GLN A 282 -8.01 -1.49 52.13
N LYS A 283 -7.21 -0.43 52.35
CA LYS A 283 -7.41 0.52 53.44
C LYS A 283 -8.73 1.31 53.30
N GLU A 284 -9.14 1.64 52.07
CA GLU A 284 -10.35 2.44 51.77
C GLU A 284 -11.64 1.57 51.84
N PHE A 285 -11.64 0.38 51.29
CA PHE A 285 -12.84 -0.46 51.11
C PHE A 285 -12.91 -1.70 52.04
N GLY A 286 -11.77 -2.12 52.61
CA GLY A 286 -11.61 -3.38 53.36
C GLY A 286 -10.91 -4.45 52.54
N ASP A 287 -10.17 -5.35 53.25
CA ASP A 287 -9.32 -6.35 52.60
C ASP A 287 -10.10 -7.34 51.69
N ASP A 288 -11.27 -7.78 52.14
CA ASP A 288 -12.13 -8.72 51.41
C ASP A 288 -13.01 -8.10 50.35
N ALA A 289 -13.00 -6.77 50.24
CA ALA A 289 -13.88 -5.99 49.36
C ALA A 289 -13.21 -5.60 48.02
N VAL A 290 -11.93 -5.96 47.82
CA VAL A 290 -11.12 -5.57 46.65
C VAL A 290 -10.97 -6.78 45.73
N ALA A 291 -11.31 -6.58 44.42
CA ALA A 291 -10.95 -7.48 43.34
C ALA A 291 -9.89 -6.83 42.48
N VAL A 292 -8.89 -7.58 42.09
CA VAL A 292 -7.79 -7.15 41.17
C VAL A 292 -7.83 -8.05 39.93
N VAL A 293 -7.89 -7.46 38.75
CA VAL A 293 -7.79 -8.12 37.44
C VAL A 293 -6.49 -7.68 36.77
N CYS A 294 -5.54 -8.59 36.63
CA CYS A 294 -4.23 -8.32 36.06
C CYS A 294 -3.66 -9.53 35.35
N GLY A 295 -2.65 -9.37 34.53
CA GLY A 295 -1.92 -10.47 33.91
C GLY A 295 -1.47 -11.49 34.95
N ALA A 296 -1.66 -12.78 34.64
CA ALA A 296 -1.39 -13.88 35.60
C ALA A 296 0.07 -13.87 36.08
N TRP A 297 1.01 -13.42 35.24
CA TRP A 297 2.42 -13.28 35.55
C TRP A 297 2.71 -12.41 36.77
N HIS A 298 1.88 -11.37 37.00
CA HIS A 298 2.07 -10.42 38.10
C HIS A 298 1.49 -10.92 39.46
N VAL A 299 0.61 -11.93 39.42
CA VAL A 299 -0.14 -12.36 40.63
C VAL A 299 0.80 -12.82 41.76
N PRO A 300 1.82 -13.68 41.53
CA PRO A 300 2.76 -14.07 42.58
C PRO A 300 3.48 -12.88 43.21
N ALA A 301 3.93 -11.93 42.41
CA ALA A 301 4.60 -10.72 42.89
C ALA A 301 3.66 -9.79 43.68
N LEU A 302 2.39 -9.73 43.34
CA LEU A 302 1.41 -8.95 44.11
C LEU A 302 1.06 -9.59 45.49
N ARG A 303 1.23 -10.91 45.63
CA ARG A 303 1.12 -11.62 46.91
C ARG A 303 2.34 -11.47 47.80
N GLU A 304 3.46 -11.13 47.20
CA GLU A 304 4.71 -10.98 47.97
C GLU A 304 4.58 -9.89 49.05
N LYS A 305 5.05 -10.23 50.26
CA LYS A 305 5.03 -9.28 51.37
C LYS A 305 6.24 -8.35 51.31
N ARG A 306 6.14 -7.29 50.58
CA ARG A 306 7.14 -6.20 50.54
C ARG A 306 6.68 -5.02 51.42
N THR A 307 7.66 -4.24 51.93
CA THR A 307 7.31 -3.02 52.69
C THR A 307 6.94 -1.87 51.75
N VAL A 308 6.06 -0.97 52.17
CA VAL A 308 5.72 0.25 51.42
C VAL A 308 6.97 1.09 51.11
N ALA A 309 7.98 1.07 52.00
CA ALA A 309 9.23 1.79 51.77
C ALA A 309 10.05 1.18 50.62
N ALA A 310 10.08 -0.17 50.51
CA ALA A 310 10.77 -0.88 49.44
C ALA A 310 10.08 -0.61 48.09
N ASP A 311 8.73 -0.70 48.02
CA ASP A 311 7.98 -0.40 46.79
C ASP A 311 8.18 1.06 46.36
N ARG A 312 8.18 2.03 47.31
CA ARG A 312 8.47 3.44 47.00
C ARG A 312 9.90 3.67 46.55
N ALA A 313 10.84 2.86 47.01
CA ALA A 313 12.23 2.97 46.58
C ALA A 313 12.40 2.59 45.10
N LEU A 314 11.72 1.55 44.61
CA LEU A 314 11.70 1.16 43.18
C LEU A 314 11.12 2.23 42.27
N LEU A 315 10.17 3.02 42.77
CA LEU A 315 9.51 4.07 41.98
C LEU A 315 10.25 5.41 42.05
N ARG A 316 11.31 5.51 42.88
CA ARG A 316 12.02 6.78 43.05
C ARG A 316 12.94 7.07 41.89
N GLY A 317 12.77 8.25 41.27
CA GLY A 317 13.66 8.72 40.21
C GLY A 317 13.26 8.21 38.81
N LEU A 318 12.13 7.49 38.70
CA LEU A 318 11.64 7.10 37.37
C LEU A 318 11.38 8.35 36.51
N PRO A 319 11.81 8.34 35.24
CA PRO A 319 11.59 9.47 34.33
C PRO A 319 10.10 9.68 34.08
N LYS A 320 9.70 10.90 33.75
CA LYS A 320 8.32 11.29 33.47
C LYS A 320 8.23 12.19 32.27
N VAL A 321 7.18 12.01 31.48
CA VAL A 321 6.74 12.96 30.43
C VAL A 321 5.31 13.36 30.71
N LYS A 322 4.90 14.51 30.19
CA LYS A 322 3.49 14.90 30.26
C LYS A 322 2.73 14.13 29.19
N ALA A 323 1.63 13.46 29.56
CA ALA A 323 0.84 12.64 28.66
C ALA A 323 -0.64 13.06 28.70
N ASP A 324 -1.30 13.00 27.55
CA ASP A 324 -2.76 13.07 27.41
C ASP A 324 -3.29 11.69 27.03
N MET A 325 -4.54 11.40 27.43
CA MET A 325 -5.17 10.10 27.20
C MET A 325 -6.55 10.24 26.58
N THR A 326 -6.86 9.29 25.69
CA THR A 326 -8.19 9.16 25.06
C THR A 326 -8.53 7.72 24.71
N TRP A 327 -9.79 7.45 24.37
CA TRP A 327 -10.19 6.24 23.67
C TRP A 327 -10.04 6.41 22.17
N VAL A 328 -9.57 5.33 21.50
CA VAL A 328 -9.50 5.26 20.04
C VAL A 328 -10.11 3.96 19.54
N PRO A 329 -10.72 3.93 18.35
CA PRO A 329 -11.09 2.69 17.68
C PRO A 329 -9.87 1.79 17.48
N TRP A 330 -10.04 0.49 17.65
CA TRP A 330 -9.01 -0.51 17.42
C TRP A 330 -9.49 -1.53 16.39
N THR A 331 -8.60 -2.43 15.91
CA THR A 331 -8.98 -3.49 14.98
C THR A 331 -8.61 -4.86 15.52
N HIS A 332 -9.33 -5.90 15.11
CA HIS A 332 -8.95 -7.28 15.38
C HIS A 332 -7.57 -7.60 14.84
N ARG A 333 -7.24 -7.09 13.63
CA ARG A 333 -5.92 -7.29 13.00
C ARG A 333 -4.78 -6.78 13.89
N ARG A 334 -4.98 -5.66 14.58
CA ARG A 334 -3.99 -5.09 15.51
C ARG A 334 -3.96 -5.75 16.89
N LEU A 335 -4.98 -6.57 17.21
CA LEU A 335 -4.92 -7.47 18.37
C LEU A 335 -4.13 -8.74 18.06
N ALA A 336 -3.90 -9.06 16.77
CA ALA A 336 -3.17 -10.25 16.40
C ALA A 336 -1.67 -10.10 16.70
N ARG A 337 -1.06 -11.21 17.20
CA ARG A 337 0.40 -11.28 17.49
C ARG A 337 1.25 -10.95 16.27
N ALA A 338 0.79 -11.36 15.08
CA ALA A 338 1.44 -11.03 13.80
C ALA A 338 1.57 -9.53 13.52
N SER A 339 0.85 -8.66 14.25
CA SER A 339 0.99 -7.20 14.16
C SER A 339 2.12 -6.62 15.03
N GLY A 340 2.88 -7.46 15.75
CA GLY A 340 3.92 -7.03 16.70
C GLY A 340 3.41 -6.66 18.10
N TYR A 341 2.13 -6.87 18.38
CA TYR A 341 1.58 -6.64 19.72
C TYR A 341 1.98 -7.76 20.68
N GLY A 342 2.82 -7.46 21.69
CA GLY A 342 3.43 -8.46 22.57
C GLY A 342 2.44 -9.31 23.40
N ALA A 343 1.28 -8.76 23.77
CA ALA A 343 0.18 -9.48 24.43
C ALA A 343 -0.90 -9.97 23.43
N GLY A 344 -0.57 -9.99 22.13
CA GLY A 344 -1.49 -10.37 21.05
C GLY A 344 -1.86 -11.86 21.07
N ILE A 345 -2.93 -12.19 20.36
CA ILE A 345 -3.45 -13.53 20.14
C ILE A 345 -3.46 -13.86 18.64
N ASP A 346 -3.42 -15.15 18.26
CA ASP A 346 -3.32 -15.49 16.83
C ASP A 346 -4.65 -15.38 16.09
N SER A 347 -5.78 -15.51 16.81
CA SER A 347 -7.11 -15.64 16.23
C SER A 347 -8.18 -14.75 16.89
N PRO A 348 -8.07 -13.42 16.82
CA PRO A 348 -9.02 -12.51 17.48
C PRO A 348 -10.48 -12.72 17.07
N GLY A 349 -10.74 -12.98 15.80
CA GLY A 349 -12.10 -13.21 15.28
C GLY A 349 -12.68 -14.55 15.73
N TRP A 350 -11.86 -15.59 15.82
CA TRP A 350 -12.25 -16.87 16.42
C TRP A 350 -12.57 -16.71 17.91
N TYR A 351 -11.73 -16.05 18.69
CA TYR A 351 -11.96 -15.81 20.11
C TYR A 351 -13.18 -14.93 20.36
N GLY A 352 -13.39 -13.90 19.54
CA GLY A 352 -14.64 -13.13 19.58
C GLY A 352 -15.87 -13.99 19.28
N HIS A 353 -15.75 -14.94 18.35
CA HIS A 353 -16.81 -15.91 18.09
C HIS A 353 -17.08 -16.83 19.27
N LEU A 354 -16.04 -17.43 19.86
CA LEU A 354 -16.18 -18.29 21.05
C LEU A 354 -16.83 -17.56 22.24
N PHE A 355 -16.47 -16.28 22.43
CA PHE A 355 -17.03 -15.46 23.51
C PHE A 355 -18.50 -15.15 23.30
N GLY A 356 -18.88 -14.79 22.06
CA GLY A 356 -20.25 -14.39 21.71
C GLY A 356 -21.22 -15.54 21.43
N ALA A 357 -20.72 -16.76 21.20
CA ALA A 357 -21.58 -17.91 20.90
C ALA A 357 -22.22 -18.48 22.20
N PRO A 358 -23.56 -18.42 22.34
CA PRO A 358 -24.23 -18.91 23.56
C PRO A 358 -24.25 -20.44 23.65
N ASP A 359 -24.23 -21.10 22.49
CA ASP A 359 -24.28 -22.53 22.32
C ASP A 359 -23.68 -22.92 20.98
N ARG A 360 -23.30 -24.18 20.79
CA ARG A 360 -22.91 -24.80 19.53
C ARG A 360 -21.88 -23.95 18.73
N PRO A 361 -20.72 -23.59 19.30
CA PRO A 361 -19.78 -22.66 18.72
C PRO A 361 -19.23 -23.14 17.35
N VAL A 362 -19.00 -24.45 17.20
CA VAL A 362 -18.44 -25.05 15.99
C VAL A 362 -19.40 -24.92 14.81
N GLU A 363 -20.67 -25.29 14.99
CA GLU A 363 -21.69 -25.25 13.94
C GLU A 363 -21.99 -23.80 13.52
N ARG A 364 -22.02 -22.88 14.51
CA ARG A 364 -22.18 -21.45 14.24
C ARG A 364 -20.98 -20.88 13.48
N TRP A 365 -19.77 -21.30 13.83
CA TRP A 365 -18.54 -20.91 13.14
C TRP A 365 -18.53 -21.38 11.68
N LEU A 366 -18.74 -22.68 11.47
CA LEU A 366 -18.76 -23.25 10.11
C LEU A 366 -19.89 -22.68 9.25
N THR A 367 -21.00 -22.24 9.89
CA THR A 367 -22.05 -21.49 9.18
C THR A 367 -21.58 -20.09 8.76
N LYS A 368 -20.81 -19.37 9.59
CA LYS A 368 -20.19 -18.08 9.22
C LYS A 368 -19.20 -18.25 8.07
N VAL A 369 -18.34 -19.28 8.13
CA VAL A 369 -17.41 -19.62 7.06
C VAL A 369 -18.15 -19.89 5.74
N ALA A 370 -19.18 -20.74 5.76
CA ALA A 370 -19.99 -21.03 4.60
C ALA A 370 -20.68 -19.80 4.02
N ARG A 371 -21.08 -18.84 4.86
CA ARG A 371 -21.66 -17.57 4.44
C ARG A 371 -20.62 -16.72 3.74
N LEU A 372 -19.43 -16.53 4.32
CA LEU A 372 -18.34 -15.78 3.72
C LEU A 372 -17.96 -16.34 2.32
N LEU A 373 -17.80 -17.67 2.24
CA LEU A 373 -17.44 -18.30 0.96
C LEU A 373 -18.51 -18.10 -0.11
N ARG A 374 -19.81 -18.07 0.25
CA ARG A 374 -20.90 -17.77 -0.69
C ARG A 374 -20.93 -16.30 -1.13
N GLU A 375 -20.57 -15.36 -0.23
CA GLU A 375 -20.43 -13.93 -0.54
C GLU A 375 -19.32 -13.69 -1.55
N GLU A 376 -18.35 -14.62 -1.65
CA GLU A 376 -17.23 -14.62 -2.63
C GLU A 376 -17.47 -15.63 -3.78
N ASP A 377 -18.75 -15.82 -4.15
CA ASP A 377 -19.21 -16.64 -5.28
C ASP A 377 -18.78 -18.12 -5.24
N ARG A 378 -18.46 -18.66 -4.03
CA ARG A 378 -18.16 -20.09 -3.85
C ARG A 378 -19.40 -20.90 -3.53
N ILE A 379 -19.55 -22.04 -4.19
CA ILE A 379 -20.70 -22.95 -3.99
C ILE A 379 -20.49 -23.79 -2.74
N VAL A 380 -21.02 -23.33 -1.61
CA VAL A 380 -21.04 -24.09 -0.34
C VAL A 380 -22.47 -24.40 0.06
N SER A 381 -22.83 -25.69 0.10
CA SER A 381 -24.16 -26.15 0.48
C SER A 381 -24.28 -26.35 2.01
N SER A 382 -25.50 -26.53 2.50
CA SER A 382 -25.72 -26.94 3.90
C SER A 382 -25.16 -28.34 4.21
N ALA A 383 -25.07 -29.22 3.21
CA ALA A 383 -24.43 -30.52 3.36
C ALA A 383 -22.93 -30.37 3.66
N HIS A 384 -22.21 -29.43 2.96
CA HIS A 384 -20.80 -29.16 3.27
C HIS A 384 -20.62 -28.68 4.73
N VAL A 385 -21.55 -27.84 5.26
CA VAL A 385 -21.50 -27.44 6.67
C VAL A 385 -21.64 -28.64 7.62
N ILE A 386 -22.59 -29.52 7.37
CA ILE A 386 -22.82 -30.72 8.19
C ILE A 386 -21.60 -31.65 8.16
N GLU A 387 -21.04 -31.90 6.98
CA GLU A 387 -19.87 -32.77 6.85
C GLU A 387 -18.61 -32.13 7.46
N ALA A 388 -18.44 -30.82 7.36
CA ALA A 388 -17.33 -30.09 8.01
C ALA A 388 -17.45 -30.17 9.55
N VAL A 389 -18.67 -30.07 10.14
CA VAL A 389 -18.88 -30.28 11.58
C VAL A 389 -18.45 -31.67 11.98
N ARG A 390 -18.95 -32.69 11.27
CA ARG A 390 -18.63 -34.12 11.55
C ARG A 390 -17.14 -34.40 11.43
N LEU A 391 -16.49 -33.82 10.40
CA LEU A 391 -15.06 -34.01 10.23
C LEU A 391 -14.28 -33.31 11.35
N ALA A 392 -14.64 -32.11 11.75
CA ALA A 392 -13.98 -31.40 12.85
C ALA A 392 -14.12 -32.19 14.17
N GLU A 393 -15.32 -32.71 14.50
CA GLU A 393 -15.56 -33.55 15.65
C GLU A 393 -14.74 -34.87 15.61
N THR A 394 -14.65 -35.48 14.43
CA THR A 394 -13.85 -36.70 14.23
C THR A 394 -12.36 -36.41 14.43
N LEU A 395 -11.84 -35.31 13.86
CA LEU A 395 -10.44 -34.90 14.02
C LEU A 395 -10.12 -34.61 15.50
N ALA A 396 -11.02 -33.93 16.22
CA ALA A 396 -10.85 -33.69 17.65
C ALA A 396 -10.77 -34.99 18.43
N ALA A 397 -11.70 -35.94 18.18
CA ALA A 397 -11.70 -37.24 18.81
C ALA A 397 -10.42 -38.04 18.51
N MET A 398 -9.95 -38.05 17.27
CA MET A 398 -8.69 -38.70 16.87
C MET A 398 -7.46 -38.10 17.53
N ARG A 399 -7.47 -36.80 17.77
CA ARG A 399 -6.37 -36.05 18.43
C ARG A 399 -6.50 -36.04 19.96
N GLY A 400 -7.54 -36.73 20.53
CA GLY A 400 -7.79 -36.78 21.97
C GLY A 400 -8.24 -35.47 22.59
N ARG A 401 -8.73 -34.51 21.77
CA ARG A 401 -9.20 -33.20 22.24
C ARG A 401 -10.64 -33.28 22.78
N PRO A 402 -11.00 -32.48 23.80
CA PRO A 402 -12.34 -32.46 24.36
C PRO A 402 -13.40 -31.94 23.41
N LEU A 403 -13.04 -30.95 22.58
CA LEU A 403 -13.90 -30.31 21.58
C LEU A 403 -13.06 -29.92 20.36
N PRO A 404 -13.68 -29.72 19.15
CA PRO A 404 -12.99 -29.18 18.01
C PRO A 404 -12.56 -27.72 18.26
N GLY A 405 -11.28 -27.44 18.10
CA GLY A 405 -10.72 -26.08 18.16
C GLY A 405 -10.57 -25.46 16.79
N LEU A 406 -9.79 -24.38 16.74
CA LEU A 406 -9.52 -23.66 15.49
C LEU A 406 -8.85 -24.56 14.43
N THR A 407 -7.88 -25.39 14.83
CA THR A 407 -7.13 -26.26 13.92
C THR A 407 -8.05 -27.28 13.25
N GLU A 408 -8.89 -28.01 14.03
CA GLU A 408 -9.82 -29.01 13.50
C GLU A 408 -10.87 -28.38 12.59
N THR A 409 -11.39 -27.21 12.94
CA THR A 409 -12.36 -26.50 12.11
C THR A 409 -11.71 -25.98 10.81
N THR A 410 -10.46 -25.54 10.85
CA THR A 410 -9.70 -25.09 9.68
C THR A 410 -9.40 -26.24 8.73
N ASP A 411 -8.96 -27.40 9.27
CA ASP A 411 -8.72 -28.62 8.46
C ASP A 411 -10.02 -29.11 7.80
N ALA A 412 -11.14 -29.07 8.53
CA ALA A 412 -12.45 -29.43 8.00
C ALA A 412 -12.93 -28.48 6.90
N VAL A 413 -12.74 -27.19 7.08
CA VAL A 413 -13.05 -26.15 6.04
C VAL A 413 -12.21 -26.41 4.79
N ARG A 414 -10.89 -26.61 4.95
CA ARG A 414 -9.99 -26.89 3.82
C ARG A 414 -10.47 -28.10 3.01
N ALA A 415 -10.78 -29.21 3.72
CA ALA A 415 -11.13 -30.47 3.08
C ALA A 415 -12.51 -30.44 2.42
N VAL A 416 -13.53 -29.86 3.11
CA VAL A 416 -14.95 -30.01 2.71
C VAL A 416 -15.48 -28.79 1.94
N MET A 417 -15.03 -27.57 2.26
CA MET A 417 -15.57 -26.32 1.70
C MET A 417 -14.64 -25.66 0.68
N CYS A 418 -13.35 -26.01 0.71
CA CYS A 418 -12.31 -25.41 -0.14
C CYS A 418 -11.66 -26.41 -1.11
N ASP A 419 -12.18 -27.63 -1.23
CA ASP A 419 -11.67 -28.69 -2.12
C ASP A 419 -10.16 -28.95 -1.95
N GLY A 420 -9.64 -28.80 -0.73
CA GLY A 420 -8.21 -28.94 -0.41
C GLY A 420 -7.34 -27.73 -0.77
N SER A 421 -7.92 -26.64 -1.30
CA SER A 421 -7.18 -25.43 -1.71
C SER A 421 -6.96 -24.46 -0.55
N ASP A 422 -5.74 -23.92 -0.44
CA ASP A 422 -5.39 -22.90 0.55
C ASP A 422 -5.84 -21.48 0.16
N VAL A 423 -6.14 -21.21 -1.10
CA VAL A 423 -6.53 -19.87 -1.57
C VAL A 423 -7.85 -19.38 -0.95
N PRO A 424 -8.97 -20.16 -0.95
CA PRO A 424 -10.16 -19.74 -0.23
C PRO A 424 -9.98 -19.79 1.30
N LEU A 425 -9.07 -20.66 1.79
CA LEU A 425 -8.77 -20.76 3.21
C LEU A 425 -8.05 -19.49 3.73
N SER A 426 -7.12 -18.91 2.96
CA SER A 426 -6.48 -17.64 3.34
C SER A 426 -7.49 -16.50 3.50
N LEU A 427 -8.51 -16.44 2.64
CA LEU A 427 -9.61 -15.50 2.80
C LEU A 427 -10.39 -15.71 4.11
N VAL A 428 -10.70 -16.97 4.46
CA VAL A 428 -11.35 -17.31 5.73
C VAL A 428 -10.47 -16.92 6.92
N HIS A 429 -9.16 -17.17 6.82
CA HIS A 429 -8.19 -16.77 7.83
C HIS A 429 -8.20 -15.25 8.05
N ASP A 430 -8.04 -14.48 6.99
CA ASP A 430 -7.95 -13.02 7.09
C ASP A 430 -9.24 -12.37 7.56
N ARG A 431 -10.39 -12.80 7.03
CA ARG A 431 -11.68 -12.14 7.27
C ARG A 431 -12.46 -12.65 8.47
N LEU A 432 -12.20 -13.89 8.93
CA LEU A 432 -12.92 -14.50 10.06
C LEU A 432 -12.00 -14.89 11.20
N VAL A 433 -10.86 -15.57 10.96
CA VAL A 433 -9.97 -16.04 12.03
C VAL A 433 -9.27 -14.85 12.69
N VAL A 434 -8.61 -14.01 11.92
CA VAL A 434 -8.08 -12.73 12.41
C VAL A 434 -9.21 -11.73 12.56
N GLY A 435 -10.01 -11.55 11.50
CA GLY A 435 -11.15 -10.65 11.46
C GLY A 435 -10.78 -9.22 11.05
N ASP A 436 -11.77 -8.53 10.51
CA ASP A 436 -11.67 -7.17 9.95
C ASP A 436 -12.52 -6.15 10.73
N VAL A 437 -12.87 -6.46 11.96
CA VAL A 437 -13.71 -5.58 12.79
C VAL A 437 -12.90 -4.36 13.22
N LEU A 438 -13.46 -3.17 12.95
CA LEU A 438 -13.04 -1.88 13.50
C LEU A 438 -14.05 -1.48 14.59
N GLY A 439 -13.53 -1.16 15.78
CA GLY A 439 -14.36 -0.67 16.89
C GLY A 439 -14.84 0.76 16.69
N GLU A 440 -15.75 1.18 17.57
CA GLU A 440 -16.33 2.53 17.54
C GLU A 440 -16.18 3.18 18.94
N VAL A 441 -15.90 4.47 18.96
CA VAL A 441 -15.72 5.26 20.19
C VAL A 441 -16.71 6.42 20.17
N PRO A 442 -17.42 6.71 21.30
CA PRO A 442 -18.41 7.77 21.36
C PRO A 442 -17.80 9.15 21.11
N ALA A 443 -18.60 10.05 20.54
CA ALA A 443 -18.19 11.43 20.26
C ALA A 443 -17.85 12.25 21.53
N ALA A 444 -18.24 11.77 22.70
CA ALA A 444 -17.91 12.37 23.99
C ALA A 444 -16.47 12.09 24.45
N ALA A 445 -15.77 11.12 23.82
CA ALA A 445 -14.38 10.88 24.14
C ALA A 445 -13.51 12.11 23.85
N PRO A 446 -12.50 12.41 24.70
CA PRO A 446 -11.55 13.46 24.41
C PRO A 446 -10.94 13.29 23.03
N ALA A 447 -10.97 14.33 22.20
CA ALA A 447 -10.42 14.31 20.87
C ALA A 447 -9.79 15.66 20.53
N VAL A 448 -8.69 15.67 19.77
CA VAL A 448 -8.11 16.92 19.27
C VAL A 448 -9.08 17.59 18.28
N PRO A 449 -9.04 18.94 18.14
CA PRO A 449 -9.94 19.64 17.24
C PRO A 449 -9.92 19.11 15.80
N LEU A 450 -8.74 18.77 15.28
CA LEU A 450 -8.56 18.20 13.94
C LEU A 450 -9.29 16.84 13.78
N GLN A 451 -9.24 15.99 14.78
CA GLN A 451 -9.94 14.69 14.79
C GLN A 451 -11.46 14.88 14.72
N ARG A 452 -11.98 15.86 15.46
CA ARG A 452 -13.43 16.20 15.43
C ARG A 452 -13.84 16.74 14.05
N ASP A 453 -13.00 17.56 13.42
CA ASP A 453 -13.26 18.06 12.07
C ASP A 453 -13.24 16.91 11.05
N LEU A 454 -12.23 16.03 11.10
CA LEU A 454 -12.16 14.85 10.25
C LEU A 454 -13.40 13.96 10.41
N ALA A 455 -13.80 13.63 11.63
CA ALA A 455 -14.99 12.82 11.89
C ALA A 455 -16.28 13.47 11.35
N ARG A 456 -16.37 14.81 11.38
CA ARG A 456 -17.48 15.57 10.77
C ARG A 456 -17.46 15.45 9.25
N LEU A 457 -16.30 15.56 8.61
CA LEU A 457 -16.11 15.41 7.16
C LEU A 457 -16.42 14.00 6.69
N GLN A 458 -15.94 12.98 7.40
CA GLN A 458 -16.22 11.56 7.13
C GLN A 458 -17.74 11.26 7.12
N ARG A 459 -18.47 11.78 8.12
CA ARG A 459 -19.93 11.65 8.19
C ARG A 459 -20.64 12.40 7.05
N ARG A 460 -20.26 13.67 6.80
CA ARG A 460 -20.83 14.50 5.73
C ARG A 460 -20.66 13.83 4.35
N LEU A 461 -19.48 13.32 4.08
CA LEU A 461 -19.11 12.73 2.80
C LEU A 461 -19.48 11.23 2.70
N ARG A 462 -20.05 10.65 3.76
CA ARG A 462 -20.38 9.22 3.85
C ARG A 462 -19.18 8.32 3.55
N LEU A 463 -18.01 8.72 4.05
CA LEU A 463 -16.77 7.96 4.04
C LEU A 463 -16.56 7.35 5.41
N LYS A 464 -17.15 6.17 5.65
CA LYS A 464 -16.95 5.46 6.91
C LYS A 464 -15.54 4.88 6.95
N PRO A 465 -14.77 5.09 8.07
CA PRO A 465 -13.54 4.34 8.31
C PRO A 465 -13.85 2.84 8.45
N GLU A 466 -13.10 2.01 7.74
CA GLU A 466 -13.26 0.55 7.75
C GLU A 466 -11.87 -0.09 7.79
N ALA A 467 -11.71 -1.16 8.59
CA ALA A 467 -10.45 -1.88 8.69
C ALA A 467 -10.18 -2.77 7.46
N LEU A 468 -11.26 -3.22 6.80
CA LEU A 468 -11.16 -3.92 5.54
C LEU A 468 -10.80 -2.94 4.43
N GLU A 469 -9.84 -3.33 3.61
CA GLU A 469 -9.51 -2.56 2.41
C GLU A 469 -10.67 -2.59 1.42
N ARG A 470 -11.01 -1.43 0.88
CA ARG A 470 -12.02 -1.30 -0.17
C ARG A 470 -11.56 -0.37 -1.28
N GLU A 471 -11.95 -0.68 -2.50
CA GLU A 471 -11.79 0.21 -3.63
C GLU A 471 -12.95 1.23 -3.68
N LEU A 472 -12.61 2.49 -3.97
CA LEU A 472 -13.54 3.60 -4.13
C LEU A 472 -13.27 4.28 -5.46
N GLU A 473 -14.23 4.21 -6.38
CA GLU A 473 -14.20 4.96 -7.64
C GLU A 473 -14.89 6.32 -7.47
N LEU A 474 -14.22 7.41 -7.84
CA LEU A 474 -14.70 8.77 -7.77
C LEU A 474 -14.86 9.35 -9.19
N ASP A 475 -16.00 9.97 -9.46
CA ASP A 475 -16.26 10.77 -10.67
C ASP A 475 -16.20 12.26 -10.28
N LEU A 476 -15.09 12.93 -10.62
CA LEU A 476 -14.81 14.31 -10.20
C LEU A 476 -15.80 15.35 -10.76
N ARG A 477 -16.66 14.98 -11.71
CA ARG A 477 -17.77 15.83 -12.19
C ARG A 477 -18.89 15.94 -11.16
N LYS A 478 -18.94 15.03 -10.19
CA LYS A 478 -19.89 15.04 -9.10
C LYS A 478 -19.29 15.75 -7.89
N GLU A 479 -19.93 16.81 -7.42
CA GLU A 479 -19.46 17.63 -6.29
C GLU A 479 -19.05 16.81 -5.07
N ASN A 480 -19.88 15.84 -4.68
CA ASN A 480 -19.58 15.00 -3.51
C ASN A 480 -18.34 14.11 -3.70
N ASP A 481 -18.10 13.61 -4.93
CA ASP A 481 -16.92 12.80 -5.22
C ASP A 481 -15.66 13.68 -5.34
N ALA A 482 -15.79 14.89 -5.87
CA ALA A 482 -14.72 15.89 -5.86
C ALA A 482 -14.31 16.27 -4.42
N GLU A 483 -15.30 16.49 -3.53
CA GLU A 483 -14.99 16.76 -2.10
C GLU A 483 -14.32 15.56 -1.39
N ARG A 484 -14.69 14.32 -1.73
CA ARG A 484 -14.02 13.12 -1.23
C ARG A 484 -12.57 13.05 -1.68
N SER A 485 -12.31 13.31 -2.97
CA SER A 485 -10.96 13.38 -3.53
C SER A 485 -10.12 14.44 -2.81
N ARG A 486 -10.64 15.67 -2.66
CA ARG A 486 -9.96 16.76 -1.91
C ARG A 486 -9.60 16.34 -0.49
N LEU A 487 -10.54 15.69 0.23
CA LEU A 487 -10.29 15.21 1.59
C LEU A 487 -9.14 14.21 1.62
N LEU A 488 -9.14 13.20 0.74
CA LEU A 488 -8.11 12.18 0.70
C LEU A 488 -6.74 12.76 0.35
N HIS A 489 -6.65 13.69 -0.60
CA HIS A 489 -5.40 14.39 -0.93
C HIS A 489 -4.89 15.26 0.22
N ARG A 490 -5.78 15.97 0.96
CA ARG A 490 -5.41 16.75 2.15
C ARG A 490 -4.85 15.87 3.26
N LEU A 491 -5.47 14.71 3.50
CA LEU A 491 -4.98 13.76 4.49
C LEU A 491 -3.59 13.21 4.13
N ARG A 492 -3.34 12.91 2.86
CA ARG A 492 -2.00 12.49 2.41
C ARG A 492 -0.93 13.57 2.61
N LEU A 493 -1.26 14.85 2.41
CA LEU A 493 -0.36 15.96 2.73
C LEU A 493 -0.01 16.03 4.22
N LEU A 494 -0.96 15.64 5.09
CA LEU A 494 -0.77 15.58 6.54
C LEU A 494 -0.07 14.30 7.01
N GLY A 495 0.32 13.38 6.10
CA GLY A 495 0.88 12.07 6.46
C GLY A 495 -0.15 11.09 7.03
N ILE A 496 -1.45 11.31 6.77
CA ILE A 496 -2.54 10.44 7.19
C ILE A 496 -2.94 9.58 5.98
N GLU A 497 -2.34 8.42 5.87
CA GLU A 497 -2.45 7.52 4.71
C GLU A 497 -3.68 6.61 4.79
N TRP A 498 -4.87 7.21 4.95
CA TRP A 498 -6.14 6.48 4.92
C TRP A 498 -6.47 5.93 3.53
N GLY A 499 -6.05 6.62 2.46
CA GLY A 499 -6.31 6.26 1.08
C GLY A 499 -5.07 6.36 0.20
N GLU A 500 -4.89 5.35 -0.65
CA GLU A 500 -3.87 5.30 -1.69
C GLU A 500 -4.52 5.39 -3.07
N PRO A 501 -4.01 6.25 -3.99
CA PRO A 501 -4.48 6.26 -5.37
C PRO A 501 -4.09 4.95 -6.06
N ALA A 502 -5.05 4.31 -6.70
CA ALA A 502 -4.84 3.09 -7.48
C ALA A 502 -4.95 3.37 -8.99
N ALA A 503 -4.22 2.59 -9.79
CA ALA A 503 -4.34 2.67 -11.24
C ALA A 503 -5.75 2.23 -11.67
N SER A 504 -6.46 3.08 -12.41
CA SER A 504 -7.80 2.76 -12.93
C SER A 504 -7.73 1.63 -13.96
N ARG A 505 -8.47 0.55 -13.74
CA ARG A 505 -8.47 -0.64 -14.62
C ARG A 505 -9.16 -0.45 -15.98
N GLY A 506 -9.78 0.69 -16.27
CA GLY A 506 -10.62 0.79 -17.48
C GLY A 506 -10.85 2.17 -18.07
N SER A 507 -10.18 3.23 -17.60
CA SER A 507 -10.46 4.57 -18.11
C SER A 507 -9.19 5.41 -18.27
N THR A 508 -8.93 5.85 -19.48
CA THR A 508 -7.94 6.89 -19.81
C THR A 508 -8.49 8.32 -19.57
N GLY A 509 -9.64 8.45 -18.87
CA GLY A 509 -10.32 9.74 -18.66
C GLY A 509 -9.81 10.46 -17.41
N THR A 510 -9.53 11.74 -17.55
CA THR A 510 -9.04 12.70 -16.53
C THR A 510 -10.03 12.95 -15.37
N PHE A 511 -11.28 12.47 -15.47
CA PHE A 511 -12.35 12.75 -14.50
C PHE A 511 -12.62 11.63 -13.50
N ARG A 512 -11.88 10.52 -13.55
CA ARG A 512 -12.05 9.40 -12.63
C ARG A 512 -10.80 9.14 -11.83
N GLU A 513 -10.98 8.97 -10.55
CA GLU A 513 -9.94 8.53 -9.61
C GLU A 513 -10.39 7.24 -8.94
N THR A 514 -9.47 6.31 -8.76
CA THR A 514 -9.67 5.10 -7.98
C THR A 514 -8.78 5.16 -6.76
N TRP A 515 -9.34 4.87 -5.61
CA TRP A 515 -8.65 4.88 -4.32
C TRP A 515 -8.83 3.54 -3.63
N ARG A 516 -7.79 3.05 -2.96
CA ARG A 516 -7.86 1.97 -1.98
C ARG A 516 -7.88 2.59 -0.60
N LEU A 517 -8.91 2.32 0.17
CA LEU A 517 -9.11 2.88 1.50
C LEU A 517 -9.00 1.78 2.55
N ARG A 518 -8.17 1.99 3.58
CA ARG A 518 -8.08 1.15 4.76
C ARG A 518 -7.78 2.01 5.99
N TRP A 519 -8.62 1.91 7.02
CA TRP A 519 -8.40 2.62 8.26
C TRP A 519 -7.61 1.75 9.24
N GLU A 520 -6.50 2.28 9.72
CA GLU A 520 -5.69 1.67 10.77
C GLU A 520 -5.72 2.55 12.02
N PRO A 521 -5.65 1.97 13.24
CA PRO A 521 -5.72 2.72 14.50
C PRO A 521 -4.63 3.77 14.63
N GLU A 522 -3.45 3.53 14.07
CA GLU A 522 -2.32 4.45 14.05
C GLU A 522 -2.63 5.76 13.34
N LEU A 523 -3.58 5.76 12.41
CA LEU A 523 -4.05 6.99 11.76
C LEU A 523 -4.69 7.96 12.77
N ALA A 524 -5.28 7.47 13.88
CA ALA A 524 -5.77 8.32 14.96
C ALA A 524 -4.61 9.09 15.63
N VAL A 525 -3.44 8.46 15.78
CA VAL A 525 -2.22 9.13 16.28
C VAL A 525 -1.73 10.15 15.26
N ARG A 526 -1.65 9.77 13.98
CA ARG A 526 -1.25 10.69 12.91
C ARG A 526 -2.16 11.92 12.83
N VAL A 527 -3.46 11.76 13.04
CA VAL A 527 -4.40 12.89 13.13
C VAL A 527 -4.09 13.77 14.35
N ALA A 528 -3.75 13.18 15.50
CA ALA A 528 -3.38 13.94 16.68
C ALA A 528 -2.08 14.74 16.47
N GLU A 529 -1.06 14.12 15.88
CA GLU A 529 0.21 14.76 15.50
C GLU A 529 -0.01 15.91 14.51
N ALA A 530 -0.83 15.68 13.46
CA ALA A 530 -1.16 16.70 12.49
C ALA A 530 -1.94 17.89 13.08
N GLY A 531 -2.50 17.74 14.29
CA GLY A 531 -3.19 18.81 15.04
C GLY A 531 -2.31 20.03 15.35
N VAL A 532 -0.98 19.90 15.31
CA VAL A 532 -0.03 21.04 15.47
C VAL A 532 -0.13 22.04 14.32
N TRP A 533 -0.54 21.58 13.13
CA TRP A 533 -0.66 22.38 11.93
C TRP A 533 -1.97 23.16 11.85
N GLY A 534 -3.01 22.74 12.56
CA GLY A 534 -4.30 23.44 12.54
C GLY A 534 -5.46 22.65 13.16
N THR A 535 -6.58 23.32 13.26
CA THR A 535 -7.79 22.76 13.91
C THR A 535 -8.78 22.12 12.94
N THR A 536 -8.61 22.34 11.63
CA THR A 536 -9.41 21.74 10.56
C THR A 536 -8.49 21.07 9.54
N VAL A 537 -9.00 20.06 8.82
CA VAL A 537 -8.21 19.37 7.80
C VAL A 537 -7.72 20.34 6.71
N LEU A 538 -8.53 21.32 6.33
CA LEU A 538 -8.12 22.34 5.35
C LEU A 538 -6.99 23.22 5.89
N SER A 539 -7.17 23.85 7.08
CA SER A 539 -6.15 24.75 7.64
C SER A 539 -4.85 24.03 7.97
N ALA A 540 -4.93 22.80 8.48
CA ALA A 540 -3.76 22.01 8.78
C ALA A 540 -2.98 21.64 7.51
N ALA A 541 -3.66 21.18 6.44
CA ALA A 541 -3.04 20.86 5.17
C ALA A 541 -2.39 22.08 4.51
N THR A 542 -3.03 23.27 4.59
CA THR A 542 -2.48 24.54 4.09
C THR A 542 -1.18 24.91 4.82
N ALA A 543 -1.21 24.96 6.16
CA ALA A 543 -0.03 25.31 6.96
C ALA A 543 1.13 24.31 6.78
N LYS A 544 0.81 23.00 6.71
CA LYS A 544 1.80 21.95 6.42
C LYS A 544 2.43 22.13 5.03
N ALA A 545 1.61 22.39 4.00
CA ALA A 545 2.09 22.62 2.64
C ALA A 545 3.00 23.87 2.55
N GLU A 546 2.67 24.96 3.24
CA GLU A 546 3.52 26.16 3.32
C GLU A 546 4.86 25.86 3.99
N ALA A 547 4.85 25.13 5.12
CA ALA A 547 6.07 24.73 5.82
C ALA A 547 6.93 23.79 4.97
N ASP A 548 6.31 22.78 4.29
CA ASP A 548 7.01 21.87 3.40
C ASP A 548 7.63 22.62 2.21
N ALA A 549 6.94 23.61 1.66
CA ALA A 549 7.48 24.45 0.60
C ALA A 549 8.75 25.18 1.02
N LEU A 550 8.74 25.78 2.22
CA LEU A 550 9.89 26.52 2.74
C LEU A 550 11.08 25.61 3.07
N SER A 551 10.81 24.36 3.47
CA SER A 551 11.83 23.36 3.81
C SER A 551 12.31 22.52 2.62
N ALA A 552 11.62 22.57 1.45
CA ALA A 552 11.96 21.82 0.26
C ALA A 552 13.41 22.07 -0.17
N GLN A 553 14.18 21.00 -0.38
CA GLN A 553 15.60 21.07 -0.71
C GLN A 553 15.86 21.05 -2.21
N SER A 554 15.02 20.31 -2.98
CA SER A 554 15.18 20.13 -4.41
C SER A 554 14.02 20.72 -5.22
N LEU A 555 14.27 20.96 -6.52
CA LEU A 555 13.23 21.35 -7.47
C LEU A 555 12.15 20.25 -7.59
N ALA A 556 12.53 18.98 -7.50
CA ALA A 556 11.61 17.84 -7.56
C ALA A 556 10.62 17.84 -6.38
N ASP A 557 11.11 18.11 -5.16
CA ASP A 557 10.27 18.14 -3.94
C ASP A 557 9.18 19.21 -4.04
N ILE A 558 9.57 20.44 -4.42
CA ILE A 558 8.61 21.56 -4.53
C ILE A 558 7.65 21.38 -5.70
N THR A 559 8.09 20.74 -6.80
CA THR A 559 7.22 20.40 -7.92
C THR A 559 6.17 19.36 -7.53
N ALA A 560 6.59 18.29 -6.83
CA ALA A 560 5.67 17.27 -6.32
C ALA A 560 4.71 17.86 -5.28
N LEU A 561 5.17 18.82 -4.47
CA LEU A 561 4.32 19.52 -3.51
C LEU A 561 3.28 20.40 -4.23
N ALA A 562 3.65 21.11 -5.27
CA ALA A 562 2.73 21.92 -6.07
C ALA A 562 1.61 21.05 -6.68
N GLU A 563 1.95 19.89 -7.24
CA GLU A 563 0.96 18.91 -7.72
C GLU A 563 0.00 18.47 -6.61
N ARG A 564 0.53 18.08 -5.45
CA ARG A 564 -0.29 17.69 -4.29
C ARG A 564 -1.20 18.81 -3.79
N CYS A 565 -0.73 20.07 -3.78
CA CYS A 565 -1.54 21.23 -3.39
C CYS A 565 -2.70 21.49 -4.36
N LEU A 566 -2.50 21.31 -5.66
CA LEU A 566 -3.56 21.42 -6.66
C LEU A 566 -4.60 20.30 -6.51
N LEU A 567 -4.16 19.06 -6.33
CA LEU A 567 -5.05 17.91 -6.10
C LEU A 567 -5.87 18.07 -4.80
N ALA A 568 -5.26 18.63 -3.76
CA ALA A 568 -5.90 18.92 -2.48
C ALA A 568 -6.78 20.18 -2.48
N GLU A 569 -6.69 21.00 -3.55
CA GLU A 569 -7.33 22.32 -3.68
C GLU A 569 -7.05 23.21 -2.46
N LEU A 570 -5.79 23.68 -2.37
CA LEU A 570 -5.27 24.56 -1.31
C LEU A 570 -4.95 25.94 -1.87
N PRO A 571 -5.96 26.79 -2.14
CA PRO A 571 -5.74 28.07 -2.81
C PRO A 571 -4.85 29.02 -2.02
N ASP A 572 -4.87 28.94 -0.68
CA ASP A 572 -4.09 29.81 0.19
C ASP A 572 -2.59 29.43 0.23
N ALA A 573 -2.25 28.12 0.13
CA ALA A 573 -0.87 27.64 0.08
C ALA A 573 -0.21 27.82 -1.31
N LEU A 574 -1.00 27.76 -2.40
CA LEU A 574 -0.47 27.81 -3.77
C LEU A 574 0.43 29.02 -4.05
N PRO A 575 0.10 30.27 -3.64
CA PRO A 575 0.99 31.41 -3.90
C PRO A 575 2.38 31.28 -3.26
N VAL A 576 2.47 30.66 -2.06
CA VAL A 576 3.74 30.43 -1.36
C VAL A 576 4.52 29.34 -2.10
N VAL A 577 3.86 28.19 -2.39
CA VAL A 577 4.46 27.06 -3.12
C VAL A 577 4.98 27.51 -4.48
N MET A 578 4.19 28.29 -5.24
CA MET A 578 4.56 28.79 -6.57
C MET A 578 5.73 29.76 -6.54
N ARG A 579 5.80 30.61 -5.52
CA ARG A 579 6.96 31.51 -5.34
C ARG A 579 8.23 30.71 -5.10
N VAL A 580 8.21 29.76 -4.17
CA VAL A 580 9.38 28.92 -3.86
C VAL A 580 9.77 28.09 -5.08
N LEU A 581 8.79 27.55 -5.83
CA LEU A 581 9.03 26.83 -7.08
C LEU A 581 9.74 27.71 -8.12
N ALA A 582 9.26 28.95 -8.32
CA ALA A 582 9.89 29.88 -9.26
C ALA A 582 11.32 30.25 -8.83
N ASP A 583 11.54 30.52 -7.54
CA ASP A 583 12.86 30.83 -6.98
C ASP A 583 13.84 29.65 -7.15
N ARG A 584 13.40 28.44 -6.82
CA ARG A 584 14.21 27.21 -7.00
C ARG A 584 14.49 26.93 -8.47
N ALA A 585 13.48 27.02 -9.33
CA ALA A 585 13.65 26.86 -10.76
C ALA A 585 14.63 27.89 -11.33
N ALA A 586 14.63 29.15 -10.84
CA ALA A 586 15.56 30.19 -11.30
C ALA A 586 17.01 29.88 -10.89
N LEU A 587 17.24 29.25 -9.76
CA LEU A 587 18.57 28.95 -9.24
C LEU A 587 19.15 27.62 -9.75
N ASP A 588 18.29 26.66 -10.16
CA ASP A 588 18.73 25.36 -10.63
C ASP A 588 19.35 25.46 -12.04
N ALA A 589 20.60 25.10 -12.18
CA ALA A 589 21.34 25.10 -13.45
C ALA A 589 21.36 23.71 -14.11
N ASP A 590 20.89 22.67 -13.44
CA ASP A 590 20.85 21.32 -13.98
C ASP A 590 19.65 21.11 -14.90
N VAL A 591 19.94 20.85 -16.16
CA VAL A 591 18.91 20.65 -17.20
C VAL A 591 18.11 19.36 -16.97
N GLY A 592 18.72 18.32 -16.36
CA GLY A 592 18.05 17.08 -15.99
C GLY A 592 16.95 17.33 -14.95
N HIS A 593 17.26 18.10 -13.89
CA HIS A 593 16.28 18.49 -12.88
C HIS A 593 15.12 19.29 -13.47
N LEU A 594 15.44 20.27 -14.34
CA LEU A 594 14.42 21.07 -15.03
C LEU A 594 13.53 20.18 -15.92
N ALA A 595 14.13 19.22 -16.64
CA ALA A 595 13.43 18.30 -17.52
C ALA A 595 12.55 17.28 -16.75
N GLN A 596 12.92 16.91 -15.54
CA GLN A 596 12.09 16.08 -14.64
C GLN A 596 10.89 16.86 -14.09
N ALA A 597 11.07 18.13 -13.75
CA ALA A 597 10.03 18.96 -13.16
C ALA A 597 8.93 19.34 -14.18
N LEU A 598 9.29 19.66 -15.44
CA LEU A 598 8.36 20.15 -16.44
C LEU A 598 7.15 19.24 -16.69
N PRO A 599 7.27 17.90 -16.87
CA PRO A 599 6.13 17.04 -17.12
C PRO A 599 5.11 17.00 -15.98
N ALA A 600 5.56 17.06 -14.72
CA ALA A 600 4.69 17.11 -13.55
C ALA A 600 3.89 18.42 -13.51
N LEU A 601 4.54 19.55 -13.76
CA LEU A 601 3.87 20.86 -13.82
C LEU A 601 2.82 20.91 -14.92
N VAL A 602 3.14 20.38 -16.10
CA VAL A 602 2.20 20.38 -17.25
C VAL A 602 1.02 19.44 -17.00
N ARG A 603 1.23 18.29 -16.38
CA ARG A 603 0.11 17.46 -15.92
C ARG A 603 -0.77 18.19 -14.92
N SER A 604 -0.17 18.92 -13.99
CA SER A 604 -0.89 19.71 -12.98
C SER A 604 -1.73 20.82 -13.60
N LEU A 605 -1.27 21.46 -14.70
CA LEU A 605 -2.05 22.43 -15.47
C LEU A 605 -3.34 21.81 -16.00
N ARG A 606 -3.26 20.60 -16.56
CA ARG A 606 -4.42 19.88 -17.09
C ARG A 606 -5.40 19.43 -15.99
N TYR A 607 -4.91 19.06 -14.81
CA TYR A 607 -5.75 18.78 -13.65
C TYR A 607 -6.42 20.02 -13.08
N GLY A 608 -5.73 21.17 -13.08
CA GLY A 608 -6.28 22.46 -12.64
C GLY A 608 -7.47 22.90 -13.47
N ASP A 609 -7.42 22.67 -14.78
CA ASP A 609 -8.49 22.95 -15.72
C ASP A 609 -9.77 22.14 -15.40
N VAL A 610 -9.61 20.86 -15.06
CA VAL A 610 -10.70 19.97 -14.64
C VAL A 610 -11.35 20.41 -13.32
N ARG A 611 -10.59 21.04 -12.43
CA ARG A 611 -11.02 21.47 -11.07
C ARG A 611 -11.33 22.96 -10.97
N ALA A 612 -11.28 23.71 -12.10
CA ALA A 612 -11.50 25.15 -12.18
C ALA A 612 -10.60 26.00 -11.24
N THR A 613 -9.35 25.55 -11.04
CA THR A 613 -8.33 26.25 -10.25
C THR A 613 -7.57 27.24 -11.13
N ASP A 614 -7.18 28.41 -10.60
CA ASP A 614 -6.33 29.37 -11.34
C ASP A 614 -4.94 28.77 -11.55
N THR A 615 -4.63 28.40 -12.77
CA THR A 615 -3.39 27.74 -13.18
C THR A 615 -2.40 28.70 -13.89
N ARG A 616 -2.70 29.98 -13.98
CA ARG A 616 -1.90 30.95 -14.75
C ARG A 616 -0.46 31.03 -14.26
N ALA A 617 -0.25 31.16 -12.96
CA ALA A 617 1.09 31.21 -12.37
C ALA A 617 1.90 29.93 -12.66
N LEU A 618 1.21 28.78 -12.66
CA LEU A 618 1.83 27.49 -12.99
C LEU A 618 2.22 27.41 -14.47
N ALA A 619 1.37 27.94 -15.37
CA ALA A 619 1.66 28.01 -16.80
C ALA A 619 2.86 28.89 -17.11
N GLU A 620 2.99 30.04 -16.44
CA GLU A 620 4.14 30.94 -16.55
C GLU A 620 5.46 30.27 -16.11
N VAL A 621 5.44 29.56 -14.97
CA VAL A 621 6.61 28.80 -14.47
C VAL A 621 6.96 27.67 -15.42
N ALA A 622 5.98 26.89 -15.90
CA ALA A 622 6.21 25.80 -16.85
C ALA A 622 6.80 26.30 -18.20
N ALA A 623 6.29 27.43 -18.70
CA ALA A 623 6.84 28.05 -19.90
C ALA A 623 8.30 28.54 -19.70
N GLY A 624 8.58 29.17 -18.54
CA GLY A 624 9.93 29.58 -18.17
C GLY A 624 10.92 28.42 -18.05
N LEU A 625 10.48 27.29 -17.46
CA LEU A 625 11.27 26.06 -17.40
C LEU A 625 11.56 25.51 -18.80
N ALA A 626 10.53 25.44 -19.68
CA ALA A 626 10.68 24.94 -21.03
C ALA A 626 11.74 25.75 -21.80
N GLU A 627 11.72 27.09 -21.72
CA GLU A 627 12.71 27.96 -22.33
C GLU A 627 14.15 27.65 -21.88
N ARG A 628 14.34 27.47 -20.57
CA ARG A 628 15.67 27.14 -20.02
C ARG A 628 16.14 25.75 -20.45
N ILE A 629 15.25 24.79 -20.52
CA ILE A 629 15.55 23.46 -21.06
C ILE A 629 15.98 23.57 -22.52
N PHE A 630 15.28 24.38 -23.33
CA PHE A 630 15.61 24.54 -24.76
C PHE A 630 17.01 25.10 -24.99
N VAL A 631 17.44 26.01 -24.15
CA VAL A 631 18.79 26.59 -24.21
C VAL A 631 19.85 25.64 -23.67
N GLY A 632 19.57 25.00 -22.54
CA GLY A 632 20.53 24.18 -21.80
C GLY A 632 20.69 22.73 -22.32
N LEU A 633 19.67 22.15 -22.96
CA LEU A 633 19.67 20.77 -23.40
C LEU A 633 20.76 20.42 -24.45
N PRO A 634 20.98 21.22 -25.51
CA PRO A 634 22.00 20.88 -26.50
C PRO A 634 23.43 20.78 -25.95
N PRO A 635 23.90 21.66 -25.06
CA PRO A 635 25.21 21.48 -24.43
C PRO A 635 25.23 20.37 -23.41
N ALA A 636 24.14 20.13 -22.63
CA ALA A 636 24.03 19.08 -21.64
C ALA A 636 24.03 17.66 -22.26
N CYS A 637 23.60 17.51 -23.52
CA CYS A 637 23.66 16.26 -24.27
C CYS A 637 25.04 15.93 -24.85
N ALA A 638 26.06 16.83 -24.73
CA ALA A 638 27.34 16.60 -25.34
C ALA A 638 28.24 15.67 -24.50
N ALA A 639 28.87 14.69 -25.17
CA ALA A 639 29.89 13.82 -24.60
C ALA A 639 29.44 13.01 -23.36
N LEU A 640 28.18 12.64 -23.27
CA LEU A 640 27.64 11.78 -22.24
C LEU A 640 28.11 10.33 -22.45
N ASP A 641 28.32 9.61 -21.36
CA ASP A 641 28.49 8.16 -21.40
C ASP A 641 27.15 7.44 -21.73
N ALA A 642 27.18 6.12 -21.86
CA ALA A 642 26.01 5.36 -22.30
C ALA A 642 24.82 5.41 -21.30
N GLU A 643 25.09 5.45 -20.00
CA GLU A 643 24.05 5.49 -18.95
C GLU A 643 23.41 6.88 -18.89
N ALA A 644 24.23 7.93 -18.78
CA ALA A 644 23.78 9.33 -18.80
C ALA A 644 23.05 9.68 -20.11
N ALA A 645 23.47 9.11 -21.26
CA ALA A 645 22.79 9.29 -22.52
C ALA A 645 21.40 8.64 -22.56
N GLN A 646 21.23 7.46 -21.95
CA GLN A 646 19.92 6.84 -21.81
C GLN A 646 19.00 7.62 -20.86
N GLU A 647 19.54 8.16 -19.78
CA GLU A 647 18.79 9.01 -18.87
C GLU A 647 18.34 10.30 -19.57
N MET A 648 19.26 10.96 -20.24
CA MET A 648 18.94 12.19 -20.98
C MET A 648 17.92 11.94 -22.10
N ARG A 649 17.97 10.78 -22.77
CA ARG A 649 16.92 10.38 -23.73
C ARG A 649 15.54 10.31 -23.07
N ARG A 650 15.44 9.73 -21.86
CA ARG A 650 14.17 9.70 -21.11
C ARG A 650 13.69 11.13 -20.80
N HIS A 651 14.59 12.04 -20.46
CA HIS A 651 14.27 13.46 -20.26
C HIS A 651 13.76 14.12 -21.55
N VAL A 652 14.40 13.87 -22.70
CA VAL A 652 13.94 14.36 -24.02
C VAL A 652 12.53 13.87 -24.33
N ASP A 653 12.23 12.58 -24.07
CA ASP A 653 10.90 12.01 -24.26
C ASP A 653 9.84 12.66 -23.36
N ALA A 654 10.18 12.87 -22.10
CA ALA A 654 9.29 13.47 -21.11
C ALA A 654 9.00 14.95 -21.42
N VAL A 655 10.03 15.71 -21.81
CA VAL A 655 9.90 17.11 -22.24
C VAL A 655 9.06 17.23 -23.51
N HIS A 656 9.28 16.34 -24.50
CA HIS A 656 8.50 16.32 -25.74
C HIS A 656 7.00 16.15 -25.46
N GLY A 657 6.64 15.15 -24.61
CA GLY A 657 5.26 14.95 -24.18
C GLY A 657 4.67 16.16 -23.44
N ALA A 658 5.47 16.80 -22.58
CA ALA A 658 5.06 17.98 -21.84
C ALA A 658 4.84 19.19 -22.75
N VAL A 659 5.73 19.45 -23.71
CA VAL A 659 5.60 20.55 -24.67
C VAL A 659 4.36 20.38 -25.56
N GLY A 660 4.03 19.14 -25.95
CA GLY A 660 2.79 18.81 -26.63
C GLY A 660 1.54 19.26 -25.85
N LEU A 661 1.48 18.88 -24.57
CA LEU A 661 0.36 19.21 -23.69
C LEU A 661 0.30 20.71 -23.31
N LEU A 662 1.45 21.36 -23.12
CA LEU A 662 1.53 22.78 -22.82
C LEU A 662 0.98 23.64 -23.97
N GLY A 663 1.28 23.26 -25.21
CA GLY A 663 0.73 23.89 -26.41
C GLY A 663 -0.80 23.82 -26.49
N ASP A 664 -1.40 22.69 -26.07
CA ASP A 664 -2.83 22.48 -26.08
C ASP A 664 -3.54 23.22 -24.92
N ALA A 665 -2.99 23.22 -23.71
CA ALA A 665 -3.56 23.89 -22.54
C ALA A 665 -3.67 25.41 -22.73
N VAL A 666 -2.64 26.04 -23.27
CA VAL A 666 -2.64 27.47 -23.63
C VAL A 666 -3.64 27.78 -24.77
N ALA A 667 -4.04 26.78 -25.61
CA ALA A 667 -5.02 26.95 -26.68
C ALA A 667 -6.46 27.04 -26.18
N VAL A 668 -6.81 26.31 -25.14
CA VAL A 668 -8.17 26.28 -24.55
C VAL A 668 -8.48 27.57 -23.78
N GLU A 669 -7.50 28.18 -23.12
CA GLU A 669 -7.72 29.38 -22.29
C GLU A 669 -8.09 30.64 -23.06
N HIS A 670 -7.78 30.71 -24.37
CA HIS A 670 -8.14 31.84 -25.24
C HIS A 670 -9.41 31.57 -26.09
N ALA A 671 -9.96 30.38 -26.03
CA ALA A 671 -11.22 30.03 -26.73
C ALA A 671 -12.46 30.18 -25.83
N ALA A 672 -12.32 30.62 -24.57
CA ALA A 672 -13.44 30.96 -23.70
C ALA A 672 -14.14 32.22 -24.24
N PRO A 673 -15.46 32.17 -24.52
CA PRO A 673 -16.16 33.28 -25.14
C PRO A 673 -16.29 34.47 -24.18
N ALA A 674 -15.87 35.63 -24.67
CA ALA A 674 -16.20 36.92 -24.11
C ALA A 674 -17.71 37.22 -24.34
N ASP A 675 -18.58 36.47 -23.64
CA ASP A 675 -20.01 36.72 -23.64
C ASP A 675 -20.51 36.80 -22.18
N ARG A 676 -20.29 37.97 -21.60
CA ARG A 676 -21.07 38.57 -20.53
C ARG A 676 -20.51 39.94 -20.19
N ALA A 677 -20.73 40.91 -21.04
CA ALA A 677 -20.67 42.29 -20.64
C ALA A 677 -21.79 43.07 -21.32
N ASP A 678 -22.60 43.64 -20.48
CA ASP A 678 -23.76 44.46 -20.69
C ASP A 678 -23.75 45.40 -21.91
N HIS A 679 -24.83 45.41 -22.63
CA HIS A 679 -25.31 46.52 -23.48
C HIS A 679 -25.32 47.82 -22.70
N ILE A 680 -24.31 48.66 -22.87
CA ILE A 680 -24.42 50.11 -22.66
C ILE A 680 -23.82 50.83 -23.88
N ASP A 681 -24.79 51.44 -24.59
CA ASP A 681 -24.73 52.47 -25.59
C ASP A 681 -23.56 53.44 -25.44
N ARG A 682 -22.68 53.55 -26.44
CA ARG A 682 -21.84 54.75 -26.72
C ARG A 682 -21.58 54.90 -28.21
N THR A 683 -22.33 55.75 -28.77
CA THR A 683 -22.08 56.42 -30.04
C THR A 683 -20.87 57.38 -29.87
N ASN A 684 -20.02 57.43 -30.90
CA ASN A 684 -19.09 58.46 -31.34
C ASN A 684 -17.72 58.61 -30.64
N GLN A 685 -16.63 58.16 -31.25
CA GLN A 685 -15.63 59.05 -31.93
C GLN A 685 -14.52 58.25 -32.59
N PRO A 686 -13.90 58.75 -33.67
CA PRO A 686 -12.95 57.98 -34.49
C PRO A 686 -11.50 58.25 -34.19
N ASP A 687 -10.69 57.32 -34.70
CA ASP A 687 -9.26 57.44 -35.10
C ASP A 687 -8.16 57.59 -34.05
N GLU A 688 -7.22 56.75 -34.31
CA GLU A 688 -5.78 56.72 -33.94
C GLU A 688 -5.44 55.77 -32.77
N ALA A 689 -4.98 54.59 -33.13
CA ALA A 689 -3.67 54.09 -32.71
C ALA A 689 -3.45 52.67 -33.17
N GLU A 690 -2.65 52.57 -34.19
CA GLU A 690 -1.81 51.47 -34.52
C GLU A 690 -0.95 51.14 -33.29
N SER A 691 -1.23 50.00 -32.59
CA SER A 691 -0.27 49.41 -31.68
C SER A 691 -0.68 47.98 -31.31
N ALA A 692 0.17 47.08 -31.75
CA ALA A 692 0.47 45.79 -31.14
C ALA A 692 -0.71 44.84 -30.89
N ALA A 693 -0.92 43.92 -31.79
CA ALA A 693 -1.33 42.59 -31.47
C ALA A 693 -0.19 41.84 -30.78
N PRO A 694 -0.27 41.51 -29.51
CA PRO A 694 0.57 40.47 -28.97
C PRO A 694 -0.29 39.23 -28.67
N ASP A 695 0.31 38.07 -28.82
CA ASP A 695 -0.04 36.83 -28.17
C ASP A 695 -0.65 35.70 -28.98
N GLY A 696 -0.93 35.82 -30.27
CA GLY A 696 -1.12 34.69 -31.17
C GLY A 696 0.19 33.91 -31.47
N ASP A 697 1.35 34.54 -31.22
CA ASP A 697 2.67 34.11 -31.69
C ASP A 697 3.42 33.24 -30.67
N THR A 698 3.06 33.30 -29.39
CA THR A 698 3.78 32.58 -28.33
C THR A 698 3.53 31.05 -28.35
N ARG A 699 2.41 30.60 -28.88
CA ARG A 699 1.99 29.17 -28.91
C ARG A 699 2.63 28.39 -30.01
N SER A 700 2.58 28.95 -31.20
CA SER A 700 3.36 28.49 -32.33
C SER A 700 4.86 28.52 -32.00
N GLY A 701 5.26 29.43 -31.08
CA GLY A 701 6.62 29.62 -30.62
C GLY A 701 7.20 28.47 -29.79
N ILE A 702 6.50 27.89 -28.79
CA ILE A 702 7.07 26.87 -27.88
C ILE A 702 7.32 25.55 -28.61
N ARG A 703 6.34 25.03 -29.36
CA ARG A 703 6.54 23.84 -30.21
C ARG A 703 7.58 24.05 -31.27
N ALA A 704 7.53 25.15 -31.98
CA ALA A 704 8.52 25.45 -33.05
C ALA A 704 9.95 25.57 -32.49
N ARG A 705 10.11 26.18 -31.30
CA ARG A 705 11.41 26.25 -30.61
C ARG A 705 11.87 24.86 -30.16
N TRP A 706 10.98 24.02 -29.63
CA TRP A 706 11.30 22.64 -29.30
C TRP A 706 11.75 21.83 -30.51
N HIS A 707 11.04 21.92 -31.64
CA HIS A 707 11.46 21.30 -32.89
C HIS A 707 12.82 21.80 -33.37
N SER A 708 13.13 23.09 -33.15
CA SER A 708 14.45 23.63 -33.41
C SER A 708 15.55 22.99 -32.56
N VAL A 709 15.28 22.75 -31.27
CA VAL A 709 16.20 22.02 -30.38
C VAL A 709 16.40 20.59 -30.85
N LEU A 710 15.34 19.88 -31.21
CA LEU A 710 15.44 18.52 -31.74
C LEU A 710 16.26 18.46 -33.04
N ARG A 711 16.13 19.46 -33.95
CA ARG A 711 16.97 19.57 -35.17
C ARG A 711 18.44 19.79 -34.80
N VAL A 712 18.73 20.60 -33.77
CA VAL A 712 20.11 20.81 -33.29
C VAL A 712 20.67 19.51 -32.71
N LEU A 713 19.90 18.78 -31.87
CA LEU A 713 20.33 17.52 -31.29
C LEU A 713 20.58 16.45 -32.36
N SER A 714 19.70 16.34 -33.36
CA SER A 714 19.82 15.36 -34.44
C SER A 714 21.07 15.54 -35.31
N GLY A 715 21.54 16.79 -35.46
CA GLY A 715 22.66 17.16 -36.37
C GLY A 715 24.03 17.28 -35.70
N ARG A 716 24.15 17.21 -34.37
CA ARG A 716 25.43 17.39 -33.65
C ARG A 716 26.12 16.05 -33.41
N ASP A 717 27.35 15.90 -33.93
CA ASP A 717 28.16 14.68 -33.77
C ASP A 717 28.66 14.46 -32.34
N THR A 718 28.69 15.49 -31.49
CA THR A 718 29.07 15.41 -30.09
C THR A 718 27.94 14.85 -29.21
N VAL A 719 26.72 14.74 -29.73
CA VAL A 719 25.54 14.15 -29.02
C VAL A 719 25.52 12.64 -29.26
N PRO A 720 25.37 11.82 -28.21
CA PRO A 720 25.29 10.36 -28.33
C PRO A 720 24.23 9.89 -29.33
N GLY A 721 24.53 8.80 -30.04
CA GLY A 721 23.65 8.22 -31.07
C GLY A 721 22.22 8.01 -30.61
N VAL A 722 22.02 7.51 -29.38
CA VAL A 722 20.69 7.22 -28.84
C VAL A 722 19.80 8.47 -28.71
N ILE A 723 20.37 9.64 -28.39
CA ILE A 723 19.65 10.92 -28.32
C ILE A 723 19.39 11.46 -29.73
N ARG A 724 20.40 11.38 -30.61
CA ARG A 724 20.27 11.80 -32.00
C ARG A 724 19.19 11.03 -32.77
N GLY A 725 19.20 9.71 -32.65
CA GLY A 725 18.18 8.84 -33.22
C GLY A 725 16.78 9.16 -32.71
N ARG A 726 16.66 9.40 -31.38
CA ARG A 726 15.39 9.78 -30.78
C ARG A 726 14.87 11.11 -31.24
N ALA A 727 15.74 12.13 -31.36
CA ALA A 727 15.37 13.45 -31.88
C ALA A 727 14.85 13.38 -33.33
N VAL A 728 15.49 12.59 -34.20
CA VAL A 728 15.02 12.37 -35.57
C VAL A 728 13.65 11.70 -35.57
N ARG A 729 13.43 10.69 -34.69
CA ARG A 729 12.15 10.02 -34.54
C ARG A 729 11.03 10.94 -34.11
N LEU A 730 11.25 11.77 -33.10
CA LEU A 730 10.24 12.72 -32.62
C LEU A 730 9.86 13.76 -33.68
N LEU A 731 10.84 14.28 -34.43
CA LEU A 731 10.58 15.17 -35.56
C LEU A 731 9.79 14.51 -36.70
N LEU A 732 10.02 13.21 -36.92
CA LEU A 732 9.29 12.44 -37.90
C LEU A 732 7.84 12.21 -37.46
N ASP A 733 7.65 11.86 -36.19
CA ASP A 733 6.31 11.59 -35.61
C ASP A 733 5.44 12.87 -35.60
N ASP A 734 6.05 14.04 -35.35
CA ASP A 734 5.36 15.34 -35.39
C ASP A 734 5.13 15.87 -36.83
N GLY A 735 5.60 15.14 -37.86
CA GLY A 735 5.49 15.58 -39.25
C GLY A 735 6.44 16.74 -39.66
N GLU A 736 7.39 17.10 -38.79
CA GLU A 736 8.38 18.16 -38.97
C GLU A 736 9.62 17.72 -39.77
N LEU A 737 9.71 16.42 -40.06
CA LEU A 737 10.75 15.81 -40.86
C LEU A 737 10.13 14.85 -41.89
N ALA A 738 10.48 15.01 -43.16
CA ALA A 738 10.01 14.08 -44.18
C ALA A 738 10.70 12.72 -44.08
N GLN A 739 10.01 11.64 -44.48
CA GLN A 739 10.55 10.27 -44.43
C GLN A 739 11.85 10.12 -45.23
N ASP A 740 11.96 10.81 -46.38
CA ASP A 740 13.17 10.80 -47.21
C ASP A 740 14.38 11.40 -46.48
N GLU A 741 14.16 12.41 -45.68
CA GLU A 741 15.21 13.05 -44.88
C GLU A 741 15.60 12.18 -43.69
N ALA A 742 14.62 11.55 -42.99
CA ALA A 742 14.91 10.56 -41.95
C ALA A 742 15.73 9.38 -42.48
N ALA A 743 15.39 8.86 -43.67
CA ALA A 743 16.16 7.80 -44.33
C ALA A 743 17.59 8.28 -44.72
N ARG A 744 17.73 9.52 -45.17
CA ARG A 744 19.04 10.12 -45.47
C ARG A 744 19.91 10.22 -44.19
N LEU A 745 19.36 10.71 -43.07
CA LEU A 745 20.07 10.82 -41.79
C LEU A 745 20.46 9.44 -41.25
N MET A 746 19.57 8.46 -41.33
CA MET A 746 19.86 7.05 -40.99
C MET A 746 21.01 6.52 -41.85
N GLY A 747 20.94 6.70 -43.16
CA GLY A 747 21.99 6.25 -44.10
C GLY A 747 23.37 6.89 -43.84
N LEU A 748 23.44 8.15 -43.39
CA LEU A 748 24.69 8.79 -42.98
C LEU A 748 25.29 8.12 -41.74
N VAL A 749 24.46 7.88 -40.70
CA VAL A 749 24.92 7.24 -39.45
C VAL A 749 25.29 5.79 -39.64
N LEU A 750 24.60 5.07 -40.53
CA LEU A 750 24.89 3.68 -40.87
C LEU A 750 26.03 3.54 -41.91
N SER A 751 26.74 4.61 -42.23
CA SER A 751 27.87 4.57 -43.14
C SER A 751 29.10 3.88 -42.53
N PRO A 752 30.00 3.29 -43.36
CA PRO A 752 31.20 2.60 -42.86
C PRO A 752 32.17 3.47 -42.03
N GLY A 753 32.01 4.79 -42.06
CA GLY A 753 32.83 5.73 -41.26
C GLY A 753 32.36 5.93 -39.83
N THR A 754 31.18 5.44 -39.47
CA THR A 754 30.64 5.57 -38.11
C THR A 754 31.01 4.34 -37.29
N ALA A 755 31.41 4.55 -36.03
CA ALA A 755 31.67 3.43 -35.11
C ALA A 755 30.41 2.58 -34.96
N PRO A 756 30.50 1.23 -35.05
CA PRO A 756 29.33 0.33 -35.01
C PRO A 756 28.48 0.49 -33.74
N ALA A 757 29.11 0.79 -32.58
CA ALA A 757 28.39 1.02 -31.33
C ALA A 757 27.52 2.29 -31.38
N ASP A 758 28.02 3.39 -32.00
CA ASP A 758 27.28 4.65 -32.16
C ASP A 758 26.11 4.48 -33.13
N ALA A 759 26.32 3.72 -34.21
CA ALA A 759 25.28 3.37 -35.18
C ALA A 759 24.17 2.54 -34.51
N ALA A 760 24.52 1.53 -33.70
CA ALA A 760 23.57 0.73 -32.95
C ALA A 760 22.79 1.56 -31.92
N ALA A 761 23.47 2.47 -31.19
CA ALA A 761 22.84 3.36 -30.24
C ALA A 761 21.86 4.33 -30.96
N TRP A 762 22.20 4.80 -32.16
CA TRP A 762 21.29 5.63 -32.95
C TRP A 762 20.04 4.87 -33.39
N ILE A 763 20.20 3.60 -33.83
CA ILE A 763 19.07 2.71 -34.15
C ILE A 763 18.20 2.53 -32.90
N GLU A 764 18.81 2.25 -31.73
CA GLU A 764 18.07 2.14 -30.48
C GLU A 764 17.24 3.38 -30.18
N GLY A 765 17.80 4.57 -30.36
CA GLY A 765 17.09 5.82 -30.16
C GLY A 765 15.93 6.03 -31.15
N PHE A 766 16.14 5.69 -32.42
CA PHE A 766 15.17 5.89 -33.49
C PHE A 766 13.99 4.91 -33.44
N VAL A 767 14.25 3.62 -33.18
CA VAL A 767 13.22 2.57 -33.14
C VAL A 767 12.79 2.17 -31.73
N GLY A 768 13.52 2.58 -30.69
CA GLY A 768 13.19 2.37 -29.30
C GLY A 768 12.21 3.42 -28.81
N GLY A 769 11.38 3.06 -27.80
CA GLY A 769 10.43 3.98 -27.20
C GLY A 769 8.98 3.68 -27.61
N GLY A 770 8.26 2.97 -26.73
CA GLY A 770 6.84 2.67 -26.89
C GLY A 770 6.49 1.62 -27.94
N SER A 771 5.20 1.26 -28.01
CA SER A 771 4.64 0.23 -28.88
C SER A 771 4.72 0.52 -30.38
N GLY A 772 5.08 1.75 -30.79
CA GLY A 772 5.08 2.20 -32.20
C GLY A 772 6.39 2.01 -32.96
N GLY A 773 7.54 1.82 -32.27
CA GLY A 773 8.86 1.82 -32.91
C GLY A 773 9.08 0.67 -33.92
N GLY A 774 8.66 -0.53 -33.57
CA GLY A 774 8.76 -1.70 -34.44
C GLY A 774 7.80 -1.63 -35.65
N MET A 775 6.64 -1.01 -35.49
CA MET A 775 5.66 -0.83 -36.56
C MET A 775 6.18 0.09 -37.68
N LEU A 776 6.99 1.10 -37.35
CA LEU A 776 7.62 1.96 -38.35
C LEU A 776 8.49 1.14 -39.33
N LEU A 777 9.32 0.22 -38.80
CA LEU A 777 10.14 -0.64 -39.63
C LEU A 777 9.31 -1.69 -40.42
N VAL A 778 8.13 -2.04 -39.93
CA VAL A 778 7.20 -2.93 -40.66
C VAL A 778 6.58 -2.20 -41.86
N HIS A 779 6.27 -0.90 -41.71
CA HIS A 779 5.60 -0.11 -42.74
C HIS A 779 6.53 0.59 -43.72
N ASP A 780 7.79 0.83 -43.35
CA ASP A 780 8.80 1.48 -44.18
C ASP A 780 9.94 0.50 -44.51
N GLU A 781 9.80 -0.18 -45.71
CA GLU A 781 10.78 -1.14 -46.17
C GLU A 781 12.16 -0.53 -46.46
N ARG A 782 12.25 0.81 -46.70
CA ARG A 782 13.53 1.48 -46.93
C ARG A 782 14.32 1.61 -45.65
N LEU A 783 13.65 2.01 -44.56
CA LEU A 783 14.29 2.10 -43.25
C LEU A 783 14.72 0.70 -42.75
N LEU A 784 13.89 -0.29 -42.94
CA LEU A 784 14.25 -1.69 -42.65
C LEU A 784 15.43 -2.16 -43.50
N GLY A 785 15.44 -1.85 -44.81
CA GLY A 785 16.53 -2.21 -45.73
C GLY A 785 17.87 -1.55 -45.38
N LEU A 786 17.84 -0.29 -44.85
CA LEU A 786 19.05 0.39 -44.36
C LEU A 786 19.63 -0.31 -43.13
N VAL A 787 18.77 -0.70 -42.16
CA VAL A 787 19.19 -1.42 -40.96
C VAL A 787 19.74 -2.80 -41.31
N ASP A 788 19.08 -3.55 -42.20
CA ASP A 788 19.49 -4.89 -42.68
C ASP A 788 20.84 -4.81 -43.43
N ALA A 789 21.00 -3.88 -44.37
CA ALA A 789 22.24 -3.67 -45.11
C ALA A 789 23.41 -3.31 -44.19
N TRP A 790 23.17 -2.46 -43.18
CA TRP A 790 24.18 -2.13 -42.20
C TRP A 790 24.56 -3.37 -41.36
N LEU A 791 23.59 -4.12 -40.81
CA LEU A 791 23.83 -5.30 -39.99
C LEU A 791 24.64 -6.35 -40.71
N THR A 792 24.36 -6.58 -42.01
CA THR A 792 25.11 -7.52 -42.84
C THR A 792 26.51 -7.03 -43.16
N GLY A 793 26.77 -5.71 -43.09
CA GLY A 793 28.08 -5.10 -43.35
C GLY A 793 28.96 -4.95 -42.11
N VAL A 794 28.45 -5.15 -40.89
CA VAL A 794 29.21 -4.99 -39.63
C VAL A 794 30.27 -6.09 -39.52
N PRO A 795 31.56 -5.75 -39.24
CA PRO A 795 32.62 -6.73 -39.02
C PRO A 795 32.29 -7.64 -37.81
N GLY A 796 32.67 -8.96 -37.96
CA GLY A 796 32.33 -9.96 -36.92
C GLY A 796 32.78 -9.61 -35.50
N ASP A 797 33.96 -8.99 -35.36
CA ASP A 797 34.47 -8.53 -34.05
C ASP A 797 33.58 -7.42 -33.45
N ALA A 798 33.18 -6.45 -34.26
CA ALA A 798 32.31 -5.35 -33.82
C ALA A 798 30.84 -5.82 -33.60
N PHE A 799 30.40 -6.87 -34.30
CA PHE A 799 29.06 -7.42 -34.16
C PHE A 799 28.81 -7.98 -32.76
N THR A 800 29.82 -8.56 -32.14
CA THR A 800 29.72 -9.06 -30.75
C THR A 800 29.40 -7.95 -29.75
N ASP A 801 29.98 -6.76 -29.95
CA ASP A 801 29.77 -5.60 -29.10
C ASP A 801 28.39 -4.93 -29.32
N VAL A 802 27.91 -4.97 -30.55
CA VAL A 802 26.61 -4.39 -30.98
C VAL A 802 25.41 -5.27 -30.61
N LEU A 803 25.61 -6.59 -30.60
CA LEU A 803 24.54 -7.57 -30.40
C LEU A 803 23.71 -7.38 -29.10
N PRO A 804 24.30 -7.05 -27.94
CA PRO A 804 23.52 -6.79 -26.71
C PRO A 804 22.58 -5.59 -26.86
N LEU A 805 23.02 -4.51 -27.49
CA LEU A 805 22.20 -3.32 -27.77
C LEU A 805 21.00 -3.64 -28.66
N LEU A 806 21.26 -4.33 -29.76
CA LEU A 806 20.21 -4.75 -30.71
C LEU A 806 19.22 -5.73 -30.06
N ARG A 807 19.70 -6.68 -29.28
CA ARG A 807 18.82 -7.60 -28.53
C ARG A 807 17.90 -6.84 -27.60
N ARG A 808 18.41 -5.88 -26.82
CA ARG A 808 17.61 -5.05 -25.95
C ARG A 808 16.54 -4.29 -26.74
N THR A 809 16.93 -3.64 -27.85
CA THR A 809 16.03 -2.85 -28.71
C THR A 809 14.90 -3.73 -29.28
N PHE A 810 15.24 -4.84 -29.95
CA PHE A 810 14.24 -5.69 -30.61
C PHE A 810 13.45 -6.59 -29.65
N SER A 811 13.98 -6.92 -28.46
CA SER A 811 13.24 -7.69 -27.46
C SER A 811 12.07 -6.93 -26.86
N ALA A 812 12.15 -5.58 -26.86
CA ALA A 812 11.08 -4.71 -26.38
C ALA A 812 9.83 -4.71 -27.29
N TYR A 813 9.93 -5.25 -28.51
CA TYR A 813 8.77 -5.30 -29.41
C TYR A 813 7.83 -6.45 -29.06
N GLU A 814 6.56 -6.27 -29.37
CA GLU A 814 5.57 -7.33 -29.26
C GLU A 814 5.91 -8.55 -30.15
N PRO A 815 5.57 -9.77 -29.73
CA PRO A 815 5.89 -11.00 -30.46
C PRO A 815 5.40 -10.99 -31.92
N GLY A 816 4.24 -10.37 -32.20
CA GLY A 816 3.68 -10.21 -33.54
C GLY A 816 4.57 -9.37 -34.45
N VAL A 817 5.00 -8.20 -33.95
CA VAL A 817 5.89 -7.27 -34.69
C VAL A 817 7.24 -7.93 -34.99
N ARG A 818 7.84 -8.62 -34.01
CA ARG A 818 9.11 -9.36 -34.20
C ARG A 818 9.01 -10.42 -35.29
N ARG A 819 7.88 -11.14 -35.31
CA ARG A 819 7.63 -12.17 -36.33
C ARG A 819 7.55 -11.56 -37.74
N THR A 820 6.76 -10.47 -37.86
CA THR A 820 6.59 -9.76 -39.14
C THR A 820 7.90 -9.20 -39.65
N LEU A 821 8.71 -8.55 -38.78
CA LEU A 821 10.05 -8.07 -39.18
C LEU A 821 10.96 -9.21 -39.62
N GLY A 822 10.97 -10.35 -38.90
CA GLY A 822 11.75 -11.53 -39.30
C GLY A 822 11.30 -12.10 -40.65
N GLU A 823 10.03 -12.01 -41.00
CA GLU A 823 9.50 -12.43 -42.30
C GLU A 823 9.91 -11.45 -43.41
N LEU A 824 9.83 -10.13 -43.16
CA LEU A 824 10.26 -9.10 -44.10
C LEU A 824 11.75 -9.22 -44.41
N VAL A 825 12.61 -9.37 -43.40
CA VAL A 825 14.06 -9.60 -43.59
C VAL A 825 14.37 -10.85 -44.37
N ARG A 826 13.66 -11.98 -44.11
CA ARG A 826 13.85 -13.23 -44.89
C ARG A 826 13.43 -13.09 -46.35
N ARG A 827 12.45 -12.24 -46.69
CA ARG A 827 12.03 -11.99 -48.07
C ARG A 827 13.07 -11.18 -48.85
N GLY A 828 13.90 -10.40 -48.20
CA GLY A 828 14.93 -9.54 -48.79
C GLY A 828 14.35 -8.29 -49.48
N PRO A 829 15.17 -7.20 -49.65
CA PRO A 829 14.74 -6.03 -50.36
C PRO A 829 14.51 -6.34 -51.86
N GLY A 830 13.34 -6.06 -52.40
CA GLY A 830 13.08 -6.04 -53.82
C GLY A 830 12.23 -7.15 -54.42
N ARG A 831 11.67 -8.09 -53.68
CA ARG A 831 10.57 -8.91 -54.16
C ARG A 831 9.21 -8.34 -53.77
N ARG A 832 8.87 -7.17 -54.23
CA ARG A 832 7.49 -6.94 -54.66
C ARG A 832 7.32 -7.77 -55.93
N GLU A 833 6.90 -9.04 -55.81
CA GLU A 833 6.07 -9.61 -56.84
C GLU A 833 4.96 -8.60 -57.01
N SER A 834 4.95 -7.91 -58.15
CA SER A 834 3.76 -7.30 -58.72
C SER A 834 2.67 -8.32 -58.53
N ALA A 835 1.95 -8.26 -57.42
CA ALA A 835 0.68 -8.93 -57.27
C ALA A 835 -0.19 -8.28 -58.30
N ALA A 836 -0.29 -8.95 -59.45
CA ALA A 836 -1.42 -8.74 -60.32
C ALA A 836 -2.67 -8.77 -59.43
N PRO A 837 -3.66 -7.92 -59.67
CA PRO A 837 -4.92 -7.98 -58.97
C PRO A 837 -5.53 -9.37 -59.17
N GLY A 838 -5.39 -10.24 -58.17
CA GLY A 838 -5.77 -11.64 -58.22
C GLY A 838 -5.04 -12.55 -57.22
N GLY A 839 -4.39 -12.01 -56.19
CA GLY A 839 -3.75 -12.79 -55.13
C GLY A 839 -4.78 -13.39 -54.16
N ALA A 840 -4.55 -14.63 -53.74
CA ALA A 840 -5.38 -15.41 -52.83
C ALA A 840 -5.79 -14.57 -51.61
N GLY A 841 -7.09 -14.32 -51.46
CA GLY A 841 -7.68 -13.55 -50.38
C GLY A 841 -7.35 -14.18 -49.00
N ILE A 842 -7.29 -13.36 -48.00
CA ILE A 842 -7.25 -13.79 -46.61
C ILE A 842 -8.39 -14.81 -46.39
N PRO A 843 -8.15 -15.98 -45.80
CA PRO A 843 -9.21 -16.97 -45.58
C PRO A 843 -10.42 -16.35 -44.90
N GLY A 844 -11.58 -16.34 -45.57
CA GLY A 844 -12.83 -15.72 -45.09
C GLY A 844 -13.18 -14.38 -45.73
N PHE A 845 -12.31 -13.79 -46.58
CA PHE A 845 -12.60 -12.58 -47.34
C PHE A 845 -12.68 -12.85 -48.83
N ALA A 846 -13.59 -12.15 -49.53
CA ALA A 846 -13.70 -12.24 -50.96
C ALA A 846 -12.47 -11.64 -51.65
N ALA A 847 -12.12 -12.18 -52.86
CA ALA A 847 -10.92 -11.77 -53.62
C ALA A 847 -11.01 -10.34 -54.18
N GLU A 848 -12.20 -9.78 -54.28
CA GLU A 848 -12.48 -8.39 -54.69
C GLU A 848 -13.30 -7.66 -53.65
N LEU A 849 -13.01 -6.35 -53.43
CA LEU A 849 -13.74 -5.50 -52.56
C LEU A 849 -15.12 -5.23 -53.19
N ASP A 850 -16.17 -5.55 -52.47
CA ASP A 850 -17.56 -5.15 -52.84
C ASP A 850 -17.71 -3.65 -52.55
N GLY A 851 -17.62 -2.85 -53.60
CA GLY A 851 -17.66 -1.39 -53.53
C GLY A 851 -18.94 -0.87 -52.87
N ASP A 852 -20.07 -1.47 -53.21
CA ASP A 852 -21.37 -1.05 -52.68
C ASP A 852 -21.51 -1.29 -51.18
N ARG A 853 -20.94 -2.40 -50.68
CA ARG A 853 -20.87 -2.68 -49.24
C ARG A 853 -19.87 -1.82 -48.54
N ALA A 854 -18.73 -1.50 -49.15
CA ALA A 854 -17.72 -0.59 -48.58
C ALA A 854 -18.29 0.84 -48.46
N ASP A 855 -19.03 1.30 -49.47
CA ASP A 855 -19.65 2.60 -49.48
C ASP A 855 -20.82 2.70 -48.43
N ALA A 856 -21.54 1.61 -48.21
CA ALA A 856 -22.56 1.54 -47.19
C ALA A 856 -22.02 1.69 -45.73
N VAL A 857 -20.76 1.35 -45.49
CA VAL A 857 -20.13 1.49 -44.17
C VAL A 857 -19.54 2.90 -43.94
N LEU A 858 -19.22 3.65 -44.99
CA LEU A 858 -18.61 4.98 -44.88
C LEU A 858 -19.39 5.98 -44.04
N PRO A 859 -20.76 6.06 -44.07
CA PRO A 859 -21.49 6.95 -43.20
C PRO A 859 -21.30 6.63 -41.72
N VAL A 860 -21.30 5.33 -41.37
CA VAL A 860 -21.07 4.87 -39.99
C VAL A 860 -19.66 5.21 -39.53
N VAL A 861 -18.66 5.00 -40.37
CA VAL A 861 -17.26 5.36 -40.06
C VAL A 861 -17.09 6.87 -39.89
N ARG A 862 -17.74 7.70 -40.73
CA ARG A 862 -17.74 9.15 -40.57
C ARG A 862 -18.39 9.59 -39.26
N LEU A 863 -19.54 8.99 -38.90
CA LEU A 863 -20.22 9.25 -37.64
C LEU A 863 -19.32 8.90 -36.44
N LEU A 864 -18.66 7.72 -36.46
CA LEU A 864 -17.75 7.27 -35.41
C LEU A 864 -16.49 8.13 -35.29
N LEU A 865 -16.03 8.70 -36.41
CA LEU A 865 -14.88 9.60 -36.43
C LEU A 865 -15.23 11.07 -36.19
N GLY A 866 -16.50 11.39 -35.96
CA GLY A 866 -16.96 12.76 -35.73
C GLY A 866 -16.80 13.69 -36.95
N LEU A 867 -16.73 13.15 -38.17
CA LEU A 867 -16.52 13.92 -39.40
C LEU A 867 -17.79 14.54 -39.99
N ASP A 868 -18.97 14.31 -39.40
CA ASP A 868 -20.27 14.84 -39.84
C ASP A 868 -20.66 16.15 -39.15
N GLY A 869 -19.72 16.87 -38.50
CA GLY A 869 -19.95 18.18 -37.90
C GLY A 869 -19.44 19.33 -38.73
N ASP A 870 -20.01 19.66 -39.84
CA ASP A 870 -20.20 21.02 -40.37
C ASP A 870 -20.88 21.04 -41.73
N GLN A 871 -22.23 21.13 -41.75
CA GLN A 871 -22.98 21.76 -42.84
C GLN A 871 -24.21 22.43 -42.24
N GLY A 872 -24.02 23.67 -41.84
CA GLY A 872 -25.12 24.58 -41.56
C GLY A 872 -25.78 25.11 -42.84
N ASN A 873 -27.07 25.14 -42.82
CA ASN A 873 -28.03 25.95 -43.61
C ASN A 873 -27.96 25.93 -45.13
N ALA A 874 -28.90 25.16 -45.73
CA ALA A 874 -29.72 25.69 -46.84
C ALA A 874 -31.07 24.98 -46.87
N GLU A 875 -32.11 25.75 -46.59
CA GLU A 875 -33.51 25.75 -46.91
C GLU A 875 -34.14 24.54 -47.60
N ASP A 876 -35.15 23.99 -46.89
CA ASP A 876 -36.54 23.75 -47.30
C ASP A 876 -36.83 23.02 -48.62
N ASN A 877 -37.30 21.78 -48.56
CA ASN A 877 -38.56 21.27 -49.08
C ASN A 877 -38.62 19.75 -49.15
N GLY A 878 -39.73 19.21 -48.62
CA GLY A 878 -40.34 17.98 -49.17
C GLY A 878 -40.24 16.69 -48.33
N ARG A 879 -41.20 16.60 -47.39
CA ARG A 879 -41.91 15.39 -46.94
C ARG A 879 -41.70 14.11 -47.75
N ALA A 880 -41.20 13.06 -47.09
CA ALA A 880 -41.90 11.80 -46.81
C ALA A 880 -40.91 10.64 -46.60
N GLY A 881 -41.02 9.93 -45.47
CA GLY A 881 -40.73 8.50 -45.40
C GLY A 881 -39.28 8.11 -45.07
N ALA A 882 -38.84 8.25 -43.81
CA ALA A 882 -37.61 7.63 -43.33
C ALA A 882 -37.69 7.11 -41.88
N ASP A 883 -38.87 6.79 -41.38
CA ASP A 883 -39.03 6.29 -39.99
C ASP A 883 -39.12 4.76 -39.84
N ASP A 884 -39.03 3.97 -40.94
CA ASP A 884 -39.27 2.52 -40.90
C ASP A 884 -37.99 1.67 -41.07
N ILE A 885 -36.80 2.27 -41.28
CA ILE A 885 -35.56 1.46 -41.49
C ILE A 885 -34.66 1.39 -40.25
N ALA A 886 -34.87 2.23 -39.25
CA ALA A 886 -34.00 2.26 -38.05
C ALA A 886 -34.39 1.22 -36.98
N HIS A 887 -35.55 0.55 -37.07
CA HIS A 887 -36.00 -0.40 -36.05
C HIS A 887 -35.67 -1.86 -36.34
N ASP A 888 -35.31 -2.23 -37.57
CA ASP A 888 -34.99 -3.61 -37.95
C ASP A 888 -33.49 -3.96 -37.83
N LEU A 889 -32.60 -2.98 -37.73
CA LEU A 889 -31.15 -3.23 -37.64
C LEU A 889 -30.62 -3.40 -36.21
N VAL A 890 -31.43 -3.13 -35.18
CA VAL A 890 -31.00 -3.27 -33.77
C VAL A 890 -31.33 -4.66 -33.21
N ASN A 891 -32.26 -5.39 -33.82
CA ASN A 891 -32.63 -6.72 -33.30
C ASN A 891 -31.83 -7.91 -33.85
N ASP A 892 -31.06 -7.72 -34.90
CA ASP A 892 -30.24 -8.83 -35.46
C ASP A 892 -28.82 -8.96 -34.84
N PHE A 893 -28.43 -8.06 -33.95
CA PHE A 893 -27.05 -8.11 -33.33
C PHE A 893 -27.04 -8.71 -31.93
N VAL A 894 -28.14 -9.18 -31.35
CA VAL A 894 -28.22 -9.76 -30.00
C VAL A 894 -28.33 -11.31 -30.01
N GLY A 895 -28.22 -11.94 -31.18
CA GLY A 895 -28.49 -13.37 -31.35
C GLY A 895 -27.32 -14.32 -31.52
N VAL A 896 -26.04 -13.90 -31.30
CA VAL A 896 -24.90 -14.82 -31.41
C VAL A 896 -23.86 -14.60 -30.30
N THR A 897 -24.15 -15.04 -29.09
CA THR A 897 -23.16 -15.62 -28.18
C THR A 897 -23.89 -16.60 -27.27
N GLY A 898 -23.74 -17.89 -27.61
CA GLY A 898 -24.00 -19.02 -26.74
C GLY A 898 -22.66 -19.70 -26.46
#